data_c3c461bc846b4fa4a76174f629d22051
#
_entry.id   c3c461bc846b4fa4a76174f629d22051
#
_cell.length_a   1.000
_cell.length_b   1.000
_cell.length_c   1.000
_cell.angle_alpha   90.00
_cell.angle_beta   90.00
_cell.angle_gamma   90.00
#
_symmetry.space_group_name_H-M   'P 1'
#
loop_
_entity.id
_entity.type
_entity.pdbx_description
1 polymer ?
#
loop_
_entity_poly.entity_id
_entity_poly.type
_entity_poly.pdbx_seq_one_letter_code
_entity_poly.pdbx_strand_id
1 'polypeptide(L)'
;MKLYDSGVYLVNGTELVADDAQAAAAIKSRTGREVTKAGAAQGTIAYGILKDHNVSGNMDKLQIKFDKLTSHDITFVGIIQTARASGLEKFPIPYVLTNCHNSLCAVGGTINEDDHMFGLTCAKRYGGIYVPPHQAVIHQFAREMLAAGGKMILGSDSHTRYGALGTMAVGEGGPELVKQLLSKTYDIDMPGVVGVYLTGTPRKGVGPQDIALAIIGEVFERGYVKNKVMEFVGPGVSNMSVDYRIGVDVMTTETTCLSSIWRTDDAVKEFYEIHGREGDYKELNPAAVAYYDGMIEINLDEIKPMIAMPFHPSNTYTIEELNANLMDILDDCEKRAEVSFDGAVKLDLKSKVRNGRLYVDQGIIAGCAGGGFENICDAADILKGASIGPDEFTLSVYPASTPIYMELVKNGAVATLMETGAIVKTAFCGPCFGAGDTPANNAFSIRHSTRNFPNREGSKVQKGQVASVALMDARSIAATAANKGYLTAATDVDVDFSKPKYHFDSAIYANRVFDSKGVADPSVEIQFGPNIKDWPAMSALPENMVLKVVSEIHDPVTTTDELIPSGETSSFRSNPLGLAEFALSRKDPQYVGRAKEIQKAQKAVEEGTCPVEAVEELRPVMDAIRAAFPEKTFGEEMKPGTLGFGSTIFAVKPGDGSAREQAASCQKVLGGWANIANEYATKRYRSNLINWGMLPFVIPEGALPFQNLDYLFLPDIRKAVEEKQSEIIAYVVKGSELKEFKLGLGAMTDDEREIILKGCLINYYRG
;
A
#
# COMPACT_ATOMS: atom_id res chain seq x y z
N MET A 1 21.46 8.66 -12.74
CA MET A 1 20.36 7.74 -13.13
C MET A 1 19.91 8.10 -14.56
N LYS A 2 19.49 7.11 -15.38
CA LYS A 2 19.01 7.34 -16.75
C LYS A 2 17.76 6.50 -16.99
N LEU A 3 16.69 7.14 -17.49
CA LEU A 3 15.48 6.48 -17.96
C LEU A 3 15.51 6.34 -19.48
N TYR A 4 15.05 5.21 -19.99
CA TYR A 4 14.92 4.98 -21.43
C TYR A 4 13.45 5.17 -21.83
N ASP A 5 13.19 6.06 -22.79
CA ASP A 5 11.84 6.36 -23.27
C ASP A 5 11.27 5.30 -24.21
N SER A 6 12.10 4.37 -24.67
CA SER A 6 11.74 3.23 -25.51
C SER A 6 12.10 1.90 -24.83
N GLY A 7 11.60 0.78 -25.37
CA GLY A 7 12.00 -0.53 -24.91
C GLY A 7 13.50 -0.79 -25.04
N VAL A 8 14.01 -1.73 -24.24
CA VAL A 8 15.43 -2.07 -24.20
C VAL A 8 15.60 -3.58 -24.14
N TYR A 9 16.54 -4.11 -24.92
CA TYR A 9 17.01 -5.48 -24.79
C TYR A 9 18.19 -5.55 -23.83
N LEU A 10 18.15 -6.49 -22.91
CA LEU A 10 19.29 -6.91 -22.11
C LEU A 10 19.90 -8.15 -22.76
N VAL A 11 21.16 -8.06 -23.16
CA VAL A 11 21.89 -9.14 -23.84
C VAL A 11 22.94 -9.70 -22.89
N ASN A 12 22.94 -11.02 -22.72
CA ASN A 12 23.84 -11.77 -21.84
C ASN A 12 23.91 -11.25 -20.38
N GLY A 13 22.84 -10.58 -19.93
CA GLY A 13 22.72 -10.03 -18.57
C GLY A 13 23.56 -8.77 -18.30
N THR A 14 24.31 -8.27 -19.26
CA THR A 14 25.30 -7.19 -19.05
C THR A 14 25.27 -6.06 -20.09
N GLU A 15 24.68 -6.27 -21.25
CA GLU A 15 24.69 -5.27 -22.31
C GLU A 15 23.27 -4.77 -22.63
N LEU A 16 23.10 -3.45 -22.68
CA LEU A 16 21.85 -2.81 -23.05
C LEU A 16 21.85 -2.45 -24.53
N VAL A 17 20.78 -2.80 -25.23
CA VAL A 17 20.53 -2.45 -26.64
C VAL A 17 19.16 -1.79 -26.74
N ALA A 18 19.11 -0.53 -27.14
CA ALA A 18 17.85 0.19 -27.34
C ALA A 18 17.00 -0.47 -28.45
N ASP A 19 15.67 -0.44 -28.28
CA ASP A 19 14.72 -0.96 -29.30
C ASP A 19 14.58 0.05 -30.46
N ASP A 20 15.57 0.02 -31.35
CA ASP A 20 15.62 0.84 -32.54
C ASP A 20 15.80 0.00 -33.81
N ALA A 21 15.90 0.66 -34.97
CA ALA A 21 16.05 -0.02 -36.26
C ALA A 21 17.31 -0.90 -36.36
N GLN A 22 18.32 -0.70 -35.52
CA GLN A 22 19.58 -1.45 -35.49
C GLN A 22 19.60 -2.58 -34.46
N ALA A 23 18.60 -2.65 -33.60
CA ALA A 23 18.55 -3.60 -32.48
C ALA A 23 18.72 -5.07 -32.95
N ALA A 24 17.98 -5.50 -33.94
CA ALA A 24 18.05 -6.86 -34.46
C ALA A 24 19.46 -7.25 -34.95
N ALA A 25 20.11 -6.35 -35.67
CA ALA A 25 21.48 -6.57 -36.17
C ALA A 25 22.50 -6.60 -35.04
N ALA A 26 22.35 -5.71 -34.05
CA ALA A 26 23.21 -5.65 -32.89
C ALA A 26 23.07 -6.92 -32.02
N ILE A 27 21.85 -7.41 -31.78
CA ILE A 27 21.59 -8.65 -31.03
C ILE A 27 22.16 -9.85 -31.77
N LYS A 28 21.93 -9.96 -33.08
CA LYS A 28 22.48 -11.06 -33.91
C LYS A 28 24.01 -11.08 -33.86
N SER A 29 24.65 -9.91 -33.95
CA SER A 29 26.11 -9.80 -33.84
C SER A 29 26.67 -10.28 -32.52
N ARG A 30 25.96 -10.05 -31.41
CA ARG A 30 26.39 -10.38 -30.03
C ARG A 30 26.07 -11.81 -29.63
N THR A 31 24.97 -12.37 -30.14
CA THR A 31 24.45 -13.67 -29.72
C THR A 31 24.53 -14.78 -30.77
N GLY A 32 24.77 -14.40 -32.04
CA GLY A 32 24.72 -15.32 -33.18
C GLY A 32 23.28 -15.77 -33.54
N ARG A 33 22.24 -15.21 -32.89
CA ARG A 33 20.84 -15.64 -33.04
C ARG A 33 19.96 -14.48 -33.49
N GLU A 34 18.94 -14.78 -34.27
CA GLU A 34 17.84 -13.87 -34.54
C GLU A 34 16.78 -14.04 -33.43
N VAL A 35 16.37 -12.94 -32.83
CA VAL A 35 15.41 -12.93 -31.71
C VAL A 35 14.29 -11.94 -32.07
N THR A 36 13.06 -12.38 -31.96
CA THR A 36 11.88 -11.49 -32.08
C THR A 36 11.63 -10.77 -30.77
N LYS A 37 11.04 -9.58 -30.82
CA LYS A 37 10.64 -8.83 -29.63
C LYS A 37 9.76 -9.65 -28.69
N ALA A 38 8.73 -10.32 -29.27
CA ALA A 38 7.84 -11.19 -28.48
C ALA A 38 8.58 -12.38 -27.82
N GLY A 39 9.56 -12.97 -28.51
CA GLY A 39 10.40 -14.01 -27.93
C GLY A 39 11.31 -13.49 -26.81
N ALA A 40 11.90 -12.33 -26.99
CA ALA A 40 12.74 -11.70 -25.96
C ALA A 40 11.92 -11.25 -24.73
N ALA A 41 10.68 -10.78 -24.89
CA ALA A 41 9.80 -10.43 -23.79
C ALA A 41 9.50 -11.64 -22.87
N GLN A 42 9.47 -12.85 -23.41
CA GLN A 42 9.35 -14.09 -22.63
C GLN A 42 10.62 -14.44 -21.85
N GLY A 43 11.73 -13.75 -22.12
CA GLY A 43 13.03 -13.95 -21.48
C GLY A 43 13.18 -13.25 -20.12
N THR A 44 12.20 -12.48 -19.66
CA THR A 44 12.23 -11.84 -18.34
C THR A 44 11.92 -12.84 -17.23
N ILE A 45 12.48 -12.64 -16.03
CA ILE A 45 12.16 -13.44 -14.84
C ILE A 45 10.67 -13.31 -14.51
N ALA A 46 10.15 -12.08 -14.60
CA ALA A 46 8.75 -11.78 -14.33
C ALA A 46 7.81 -12.58 -15.23
N TYR A 47 8.07 -12.65 -16.53
CA TYR A 47 7.25 -13.45 -17.44
C TYR A 47 7.21 -14.93 -17.05
N GLY A 48 8.36 -15.50 -16.71
CA GLY A 48 8.46 -16.92 -16.30
C GLY A 48 7.63 -17.21 -15.06
N ILE A 49 7.73 -16.39 -14.02
CA ILE A 49 6.97 -16.55 -12.77
C ILE A 49 5.46 -16.37 -13.02
N LEU A 50 5.05 -15.35 -13.75
CA LEU A 50 3.62 -15.13 -14.07
C LEU A 50 3.05 -16.28 -14.89
N LYS A 51 3.79 -16.81 -15.86
CA LYS A 51 3.39 -17.97 -16.65
C LYS A 51 3.17 -19.21 -15.80
N ASP A 52 4.08 -19.49 -14.86
CA ASP A 52 4.01 -20.66 -13.98
C ASP A 52 2.79 -20.63 -13.03
N HIS A 53 2.27 -19.42 -12.71
CA HIS A 53 1.13 -19.23 -11.81
C HIS A 53 -0.18 -18.90 -12.53
N ASN A 54 -0.15 -18.75 -13.84
CA ASN A 54 -1.34 -18.44 -14.65
C ASN A 54 -2.09 -19.71 -15.02
N VAL A 55 -3.35 -19.81 -14.62
CA VAL A 55 -4.23 -20.97 -14.92
C VAL A 55 -5.19 -20.72 -16.08
N SER A 56 -5.23 -19.50 -16.66
CA SER A 56 -6.11 -19.18 -17.78
C SER A 56 -5.67 -19.82 -19.11
N GLY A 57 -4.39 -20.14 -19.24
CA GLY A 57 -3.79 -20.54 -20.54
C GLY A 57 -3.61 -19.38 -21.52
N ASN A 58 -4.04 -18.17 -21.18
CA ASN A 58 -3.91 -16.94 -21.97
C ASN A 58 -2.94 -15.98 -21.29
N MET A 59 -1.83 -15.63 -21.96
CA MET A 59 -0.82 -14.73 -21.42
C MET A 59 -1.18 -13.23 -21.53
N ASP A 60 -2.23 -12.88 -22.27
CA ASP A 60 -2.72 -11.50 -22.31
C ASP A 60 -3.68 -11.20 -21.13
N LYS A 61 -4.38 -12.23 -20.65
CA LYS A 61 -5.38 -12.17 -19.58
C LYS A 61 -5.05 -13.25 -18.55
N LEU A 62 -4.32 -12.85 -17.51
CA LEU A 62 -3.83 -13.79 -16.49
C LEU A 62 -4.88 -14.06 -15.43
N GLN A 63 -4.96 -15.32 -15.00
CA GLN A 63 -5.69 -15.78 -13.82
C GLN A 63 -4.70 -16.42 -12.86
N ILE A 64 -4.18 -15.61 -11.93
CA ILE A 64 -3.08 -16.00 -11.05
C ILE A 64 -3.59 -16.72 -9.80
N LYS A 65 -2.95 -17.84 -9.48
CA LYS A 65 -3.03 -18.50 -8.18
C LYS A 65 -1.73 -18.30 -7.40
N PHE A 66 -1.85 -17.79 -6.19
CA PHE A 66 -0.70 -17.58 -5.30
C PHE A 66 -0.35 -18.86 -4.52
N ASP A 67 0.92 -18.98 -4.14
CA ASP A 67 1.40 -20.11 -3.34
C ASP A 67 1.10 -19.93 -1.84
N LYS A 68 1.13 -18.71 -1.34
CA LYS A 68 0.97 -18.39 0.09
C LYS A 68 0.30 -17.03 0.27
N LEU A 69 -0.32 -16.82 1.44
CA LEU A 69 -0.94 -15.56 1.84
C LEU A 69 -0.34 -15.04 3.14
N THR A 70 -0.36 -13.72 3.31
CA THR A 70 0.05 -13.07 4.56
C THR A 70 -0.80 -11.85 4.87
N SER A 71 -1.18 -11.67 6.15
CA SER A 71 -1.97 -10.54 6.62
C SER A 71 -1.54 -10.10 8.01
N HIS A 72 -1.92 -8.89 8.39
CA HIS A 72 -1.65 -8.34 9.71
C HIS A 72 -2.92 -8.04 10.51
N ASP A 73 -2.76 -7.73 11.78
CA ASP A 73 -3.83 -7.62 12.78
C ASP A 73 -4.87 -6.51 12.51
N ILE A 74 -4.61 -5.53 11.66
CA ILE A 74 -5.64 -4.57 11.25
C ILE A 74 -6.39 -4.98 9.97
N THR A 75 -6.12 -6.15 9.41
CA THR A 75 -6.78 -6.62 8.16
C THR A 75 -7.32 -8.04 8.24
N PHE A 76 -6.63 -8.98 8.93
CA PHE A 76 -7.01 -10.39 8.85
C PHE A 76 -8.41 -10.67 9.43
N VAL A 77 -8.88 -9.92 10.44
CA VAL A 77 -10.22 -10.12 11.00
C VAL A 77 -11.27 -9.88 9.92
N GLY A 78 -11.22 -8.73 9.25
CA GLY A 78 -12.16 -8.40 8.16
C GLY A 78 -12.08 -9.38 6.99
N ILE A 79 -10.87 -9.80 6.61
CA ILE A 79 -10.64 -10.79 5.54
C ILE A 79 -11.30 -12.14 5.90
N ILE A 80 -11.03 -12.65 7.08
CA ILE A 80 -11.58 -13.94 7.53
C ILE A 80 -13.09 -13.85 7.70
N GLN A 81 -13.62 -12.77 8.25
CA GLN A 81 -15.06 -12.55 8.37
C GLN A 81 -15.74 -12.50 7.00
N THR A 82 -15.14 -11.83 6.01
CA THR A 82 -15.62 -11.80 4.63
C THR A 82 -15.58 -13.18 3.98
N ALA A 83 -14.47 -13.91 4.14
CA ALA A 83 -14.32 -15.26 3.61
C ALA A 83 -15.33 -16.25 4.25
N ARG A 84 -15.54 -16.17 5.58
CA ARG A 84 -16.55 -16.97 6.30
C ARG A 84 -17.96 -16.68 5.81
N ALA A 85 -18.29 -15.40 5.65
CA ALA A 85 -19.57 -14.98 5.09
C ALA A 85 -19.76 -15.49 3.65
N SER A 86 -18.70 -15.77 2.93
CA SER A 86 -18.67 -16.26 1.54
C SER A 86 -18.47 -17.78 1.42
N GLY A 87 -18.47 -18.55 2.53
CA GLY A 87 -18.42 -20.01 2.52
C GLY A 87 -17.04 -20.64 2.79
N LEU A 88 -16.14 -19.96 3.48
CA LEU A 88 -14.82 -20.50 3.86
C LEU A 88 -14.96 -21.76 4.75
N GLU A 89 -14.35 -22.86 4.33
CA GLU A 89 -14.28 -24.11 5.10
C GLU A 89 -12.91 -24.33 5.75
N LYS A 90 -11.83 -24.05 5.03
CA LYS A 90 -10.44 -24.13 5.49
C LYS A 90 -9.56 -23.22 4.64
N PHE A 91 -8.36 -22.89 5.12
CA PHE A 91 -7.37 -22.21 4.29
C PHE A 91 -6.80 -23.17 3.23
N PRO A 92 -7.00 -22.90 1.94
CA PRO A 92 -6.58 -23.82 0.87
C PRO A 92 -5.07 -23.80 0.62
N ILE A 93 -4.38 -22.75 1.04
CA ILE A 93 -2.94 -22.55 0.93
C ILE A 93 -2.43 -21.96 2.25
N PRO A 94 -1.12 -22.02 2.54
CA PRO A 94 -0.55 -21.43 3.77
C PRO A 94 -0.93 -19.97 3.91
N TYR A 95 -1.54 -19.63 5.04
CA TYR A 95 -1.96 -18.27 5.38
C TYR A 95 -1.40 -17.86 6.73
N VAL A 96 -0.62 -16.78 6.76
CA VAL A 96 0.05 -16.26 7.94
C VAL A 96 -0.66 -15.02 8.46
N LEU A 97 -1.01 -15.05 9.75
CA LEU A 97 -1.65 -13.99 10.49
C LEU A 97 -0.63 -13.38 11.46
N THR A 98 -0.11 -12.19 11.13
CA THR A 98 0.95 -11.54 11.92
C THR A 98 0.40 -10.37 12.72
N ASN A 99 0.68 -10.31 14.00
CA ASN A 99 0.22 -9.25 14.89
C ASN A 99 1.33 -8.20 15.07
N CYS A 100 1.39 -7.23 14.17
CA CYS A 100 2.49 -6.26 14.12
C CYS A 100 2.08 -4.79 13.97
N HIS A 101 0.82 -4.51 13.64
CA HIS A 101 0.33 -3.13 13.49
C HIS A 101 -0.26 -2.59 14.78
N ASN A 102 -1.17 -3.31 15.42
CA ASN A 102 -1.68 -2.94 16.75
C ASN A 102 -0.80 -3.48 17.88
N SER A 103 -0.34 -4.71 17.79
CA SER A 103 0.65 -5.33 18.70
C SER A 103 0.41 -5.07 20.19
N LEU A 104 -0.84 -5.13 20.66
CA LEU A 104 -1.24 -4.83 22.04
C LEU A 104 -0.95 -3.37 22.48
N CYS A 105 -0.78 -2.46 21.54
CA CYS A 105 -0.53 -1.05 21.82
C CYS A 105 -1.80 -0.19 21.72
N ALA A 106 -2.98 -0.79 21.91
CA ALA A 106 -4.26 -0.09 21.88
C ALA A 106 -4.37 0.97 22.98
N VAL A 107 -5.18 1.97 22.69
CA VAL A 107 -5.49 3.07 23.61
C VAL A 107 -6.60 2.63 24.57
N GLY A 108 -6.26 1.82 25.55
CA GLY A 108 -7.20 1.34 26.57
C GLY A 108 -8.23 0.33 26.05
N GLY A 109 -8.48 -0.73 26.79
CA GLY A 109 -9.45 -1.78 26.48
C GLY A 109 -8.84 -3.04 25.85
N THR A 110 -9.68 -4.02 25.58
CA THR A 110 -9.29 -5.37 25.16
C THR A 110 -9.21 -5.54 23.63
N ILE A 111 -9.57 -4.51 22.87
CA ILE A 111 -9.81 -4.56 21.43
C ILE A 111 -8.70 -5.28 20.63
N ASN A 112 -7.44 -4.96 20.91
CA ASN A 112 -6.34 -5.56 20.12
C ASN A 112 -6.13 -7.03 20.50
N GLU A 113 -6.21 -7.39 21.78
CA GLU A 113 -6.08 -8.78 22.19
C GLU A 113 -7.27 -9.63 21.74
N ASP A 114 -8.48 -9.07 21.68
CA ASP A 114 -9.65 -9.74 21.11
C ASP A 114 -9.43 -10.09 19.64
N ASP A 115 -8.85 -9.17 18.83
CA ASP A 115 -8.48 -9.43 17.43
C ASP A 115 -7.39 -10.50 17.33
N HIS A 116 -6.41 -10.50 18.24
CA HIS A 116 -5.33 -11.49 18.26
C HIS A 116 -5.88 -12.88 18.63
N MET A 117 -6.77 -12.97 19.62
CA MET A 117 -7.41 -14.23 20.00
C MET A 117 -8.33 -14.77 18.91
N PHE A 118 -9.03 -13.90 18.18
CA PHE A 118 -9.75 -14.27 16.97
C PHE A 118 -8.78 -14.86 15.92
N GLY A 119 -7.67 -14.21 15.65
CA GLY A 119 -6.65 -14.67 14.69
C GLY A 119 -6.08 -16.04 15.08
N LEU A 120 -5.71 -16.25 16.35
CA LEU A 120 -5.18 -17.51 16.84
C LEU A 120 -6.20 -18.65 16.68
N THR A 121 -7.46 -18.42 17.10
CA THR A 121 -8.50 -19.44 17.01
C THR A 121 -8.88 -19.73 15.56
N CYS A 122 -8.86 -18.74 14.67
CA CYS A 122 -9.02 -18.95 13.24
C CYS A 122 -7.84 -19.73 12.64
N ALA A 123 -6.59 -19.44 13.01
CA ALA A 123 -5.44 -20.22 12.55
C ALA A 123 -5.55 -21.71 12.94
N LYS A 124 -6.01 -21.98 14.16
CA LYS A 124 -6.29 -23.36 14.61
C LYS A 124 -7.44 -24.00 13.83
N ARG A 125 -8.57 -23.29 13.72
CA ARG A 125 -9.78 -23.83 13.07
C ARG A 125 -9.59 -24.08 11.58
N TYR A 126 -8.92 -23.16 10.85
CA TYR A 126 -8.82 -23.21 9.41
C TYR A 126 -7.47 -23.71 8.87
N GLY A 127 -6.51 -24.00 9.74
CA GLY A 127 -5.22 -24.54 9.31
C GLY A 127 -4.19 -23.48 8.92
N GLY A 128 -4.10 -22.38 9.68
CA GLY A 128 -3.18 -21.27 9.41
C GLY A 128 -1.93 -21.24 10.30
N ILE A 129 -1.18 -20.17 10.16
CA ILE A 129 -0.02 -19.81 10.97
C ILE A 129 -0.31 -18.51 11.69
N TYR A 130 -0.06 -18.45 13.00
CA TYR A 130 -0.29 -17.26 13.81
C TYR A 130 1.01 -16.79 14.45
N VAL A 131 1.41 -15.56 14.16
CA VAL A 131 2.59 -14.90 14.71
C VAL A 131 2.13 -13.91 15.79
N PRO A 132 2.48 -14.14 17.06
CA PRO A 132 2.09 -13.27 18.17
C PRO A 132 2.66 -11.84 18.05
N PRO A 133 2.08 -10.86 18.78
CA PRO A 133 2.61 -9.49 18.80
C PRO A 133 4.07 -9.45 19.26
N HIS A 134 4.81 -8.47 18.75
CA HIS A 134 6.21 -8.18 19.04
C HIS A 134 7.22 -9.27 18.61
N GLN A 135 6.79 -10.32 17.88
CA GLN A 135 7.71 -11.34 17.37
C GLN A 135 8.38 -10.91 16.05
N ALA A 136 7.62 -10.36 15.13
CA ALA A 136 8.13 -9.84 13.87
C ALA A 136 7.12 -8.88 13.23
N VAL A 137 7.62 -7.95 12.40
CA VAL A 137 6.76 -7.28 11.43
C VAL A 137 6.42 -8.26 10.31
N ILE A 138 5.24 -8.09 9.69
CA ILE A 138 4.69 -9.03 8.69
C ILE A 138 5.70 -9.39 7.60
N HIS A 139 6.39 -8.40 7.03
CA HIS A 139 7.29 -8.63 5.91
C HIS A 139 8.60 -9.28 6.33
N GLN A 140 9.08 -9.03 7.55
CA GLN A 140 10.29 -9.70 8.02
C GLN A 140 10.03 -11.18 8.32
N PHE A 141 8.90 -11.51 8.96
CA PHE A 141 8.50 -12.91 9.12
C PHE A 141 8.37 -13.62 7.76
N ALA A 142 7.75 -12.96 6.79
CA ALA A 142 7.59 -13.51 5.45
C ALA A 142 8.93 -13.77 4.76
N ARG A 143 9.90 -12.87 4.87
CA ARG A 143 11.26 -13.04 4.34
C ARG A 143 11.99 -14.21 4.99
N GLU A 144 11.92 -14.29 6.32
CA GLU A 144 12.62 -15.32 7.10
C GLU A 144 11.97 -16.72 6.94
N MET A 145 10.63 -16.81 6.76
CA MET A 145 9.89 -18.06 6.89
C MET A 145 9.05 -18.48 5.68
N LEU A 146 8.74 -17.56 4.74
CA LEU A 146 7.76 -17.84 3.68
C LEU A 146 8.32 -17.70 2.26
N ALA A 147 9.15 -16.68 2.01
CA ALA A 147 9.67 -16.40 0.68
C ALA A 147 10.40 -17.62 0.11
N ALA A 148 10.28 -17.86 -1.20
CA ALA A 148 10.95 -18.92 -1.92
C ALA A 148 11.13 -18.54 -3.39
N GLY A 149 12.23 -18.93 -4.01
CA GLY A 149 12.58 -18.57 -5.38
C GLY A 149 11.56 -19.06 -6.40
N GLY A 150 11.10 -18.16 -7.26
CA GLY A 150 10.10 -18.43 -8.30
C GLY A 150 8.67 -18.60 -7.80
N LYS A 151 8.39 -18.28 -6.53
CA LYS A 151 7.05 -18.36 -5.93
C LYS A 151 6.33 -17.02 -5.96
N MET A 152 5.01 -17.04 -5.75
CA MET A 152 4.18 -15.85 -5.63
C MET A 152 3.46 -15.79 -4.27
N ILE A 153 3.49 -14.63 -3.63
CA ILE A 153 2.82 -14.40 -2.33
C ILE A 153 1.90 -13.19 -2.47
N LEU A 154 0.65 -13.33 -1.99
CA LEU A 154 -0.31 -12.23 -1.88
C LEU A 154 -0.41 -11.80 -0.41
N GLY A 155 -0.30 -10.49 -0.16
CA GLY A 155 -0.43 -9.93 1.16
C GLY A 155 -1.47 -8.82 1.25
N SER A 156 -2.06 -8.66 2.41
CA SER A 156 -3.00 -7.57 2.68
C SER A 156 -2.32 -6.22 2.99
N ASP A 157 -1.00 -6.22 3.09
CA ASP A 157 -0.19 -5.01 3.24
C ASP A 157 0.42 -4.58 1.90
N SER A 158 0.46 -3.27 1.65
CA SER A 158 0.97 -2.72 0.39
C SER A 158 2.47 -2.96 0.17
N HIS A 159 3.25 -3.11 1.25
CA HIS A 159 4.69 -3.38 1.20
C HIS A 159 5.02 -4.87 1.07
N THR A 160 4.07 -5.70 0.66
CA THR A 160 4.29 -7.11 0.33
C THR A 160 5.19 -7.19 -0.90
N ARG A 161 6.51 -7.18 -0.66
CA ARG A 161 7.60 -7.19 -1.64
C ARG A 161 8.70 -8.11 -1.14
N TYR A 162 8.98 -9.17 -1.88
CA TYR A 162 10.00 -10.17 -1.54
C TYR A 162 10.84 -10.54 -2.76
N GLY A 163 10.86 -9.64 -3.75
CA GLY A 163 11.58 -9.81 -5.01
C GLY A 163 13.07 -10.03 -4.82
N ALA A 164 13.68 -9.36 -3.84
CA ALA A 164 15.09 -9.53 -3.48
C ALA A 164 15.47 -10.98 -3.11
N LEU A 165 14.49 -11.80 -2.72
CA LEU A 165 14.64 -13.22 -2.40
C LEU A 165 14.14 -14.14 -3.54
N GLY A 166 13.87 -13.60 -4.71
CA GLY A 166 13.35 -14.34 -5.86
C GLY A 166 11.86 -14.68 -5.78
N THR A 167 11.10 -14.05 -4.88
CA THR A 167 9.66 -14.26 -4.73
C THR A 167 8.90 -13.06 -5.26
N MET A 168 8.06 -13.24 -6.28
CA MET A 168 7.17 -12.18 -6.75
C MET A 168 6.01 -12.02 -5.79
N ALA A 169 5.95 -10.89 -5.10
CA ALA A 169 4.94 -10.64 -4.09
C ALA A 169 4.09 -9.42 -4.44
N VAL A 170 2.79 -9.52 -4.18
CA VAL A 170 1.80 -8.49 -4.50
C VAL A 170 1.06 -8.11 -3.23
N GLY A 171 0.96 -6.80 -2.98
CA GLY A 171 0.17 -6.26 -1.87
C GLY A 171 -1.19 -5.78 -2.38
N GLU A 172 -2.28 -6.36 -1.88
CA GLU A 172 -3.64 -6.05 -2.31
C GLU A 172 -4.60 -5.79 -1.13
N GLY A 173 -5.84 -5.43 -1.42
CA GLY A 173 -6.89 -5.32 -0.43
C GLY A 173 -7.45 -6.67 0.00
N GLY A 174 -8.17 -6.67 1.12
CA GLY A 174 -8.78 -7.87 1.70
C GLY A 174 -9.58 -8.74 0.74
N PRO A 175 -10.45 -8.18 -0.12
CA PRO A 175 -11.23 -8.96 -1.07
C PRO A 175 -10.41 -9.83 -2.02
N GLU A 176 -9.22 -9.41 -2.43
CA GLU A 176 -8.36 -10.25 -3.28
C GLU A 176 -7.81 -11.47 -2.53
N LEU A 177 -7.50 -11.30 -1.22
CA LEU A 177 -7.14 -12.42 -0.37
C LEU A 177 -8.33 -13.35 -0.16
N VAL A 178 -9.55 -12.81 0.01
CA VAL A 178 -10.78 -13.61 0.11
C VAL A 178 -10.97 -14.49 -1.13
N LYS A 179 -10.73 -13.96 -2.34
CA LYS A 179 -10.76 -14.76 -3.58
C LYS A 179 -9.81 -15.96 -3.50
N GLN A 180 -8.57 -15.75 -3.04
CA GLN A 180 -7.61 -16.84 -2.88
C GLN A 180 -8.04 -17.85 -1.80
N LEU A 181 -8.60 -17.37 -0.66
CA LEU A 181 -9.14 -18.21 0.40
C LEU A 181 -10.32 -19.05 -0.05
N LEU A 182 -11.07 -18.60 -1.07
CA LEU A 182 -12.14 -19.34 -1.73
C LEU A 182 -11.65 -20.11 -2.98
N SER A 183 -10.34 -20.29 -3.15
CA SER A 183 -9.71 -20.99 -4.27
C SER A 183 -10.00 -20.37 -5.65
N LYS A 184 -10.32 -19.07 -5.68
CA LYS A 184 -10.48 -18.28 -6.92
C LYS A 184 -9.14 -17.68 -7.36
N THR A 185 -9.16 -16.93 -8.45
CA THR A 185 -7.98 -16.36 -9.09
C THR A 185 -7.86 -14.85 -8.84
N TYR A 186 -6.66 -14.34 -9.05
CA TYR A 186 -6.37 -12.92 -9.16
C TYR A 186 -6.23 -12.60 -10.64
N ASP A 187 -7.18 -11.84 -11.17
CA ASP A 187 -7.33 -11.59 -12.59
C ASP A 187 -6.68 -10.26 -12.98
N ILE A 188 -5.71 -10.31 -13.89
CA ILE A 188 -5.00 -9.12 -14.38
C ILE A 188 -4.65 -9.27 -15.86
N ASP A 189 -4.48 -8.14 -16.55
CA ASP A 189 -3.80 -8.12 -17.83
C ASP A 189 -2.30 -8.41 -17.64
N MET A 190 -1.65 -8.99 -18.65
CA MET A 190 -0.19 -9.15 -18.61
C MET A 190 0.48 -7.81 -18.34
N PRO A 191 1.17 -7.61 -17.21
CA PRO A 191 1.81 -6.36 -16.91
C PRO A 191 3.05 -6.14 -17.78
N GLY A 192 3.33 -4.88 -18.11
CA GLY A 192 4.62 -4.51 -18.67
C GLY A 192 5.75 -4.80 -17.66
N VAL A 193 6.95 -5.03 -18.17
CA VAL A 193 8.15 -5.25 -17.34
C VAL A 193 9.18 -4.15 -17.61
N VAL A 194 9.58 -3.45 -16.54
CA VAL A 194 10.64 -2.42 -16.60
C VAL A 194 11.88 -2.97 -15.91
N GLY A 195 12.99 -2.99 -16.64
CA GLY A 195 14.28 -3.38 -16.08
C GLY A 195 14.85 -2.26 -15.19
N VAL A 196 15.45 -2.65 -14.07
CA VAL A 196 16.29 -1.77 -13.25
C VAL A 196 17.71 -2.33 -13.33
N TYR A 197 18.51 -1.70 -14.20
CA TYR A 197 19.86 -2.16 -14.50
C TYR A 197 20.87 -1.48 -13.58
N LEU A 198 21.48 -2.26 -12.70
CA LEU A 198 22.39 -1.78 -11.66
C LEU A 198 23.85 -2.05 -12.04
N THR A 199 24.67 -1.03 -11.91
CA THR A 199 26.15 -1.11 -12.03
C THR A 199 26.81 -0.46 -10.82
N GLY A 200 28.13 -0.66 -10.66
CA GLY A 200 28.88 -0.07 -9.56
C GLY A 200 28.59 -0.69 -8.20
N THR A 201 28.99 0.00 -7.15
CA THR A 201 28.88 -0.43 -5.74
C THR A 201 28.44 0.75 -4.89
N PRO A 202 27.49 0.59 -3.94
CA PRO A 202 27.12 1.66 -3.04
C PRO A 202 28.32 2.19 -2.25
N ARG A 203 28.46 3.52 -2.17
CA ARG A 203 29.53 4.15 -1.42
C ARG A 203 29.33 3.96 0.09
N LYS A 204 30.43 4.01 0.85
CA LYS A 204 30.40 4.03 2.32
C LYS A 204 29.47 5.14 2.83
N GLY A 205 28.53 4.81 3.71
CA GLY A 205 27.55 5.75 4.26
C GLY A 205 26.27 5.92 3.42
N VAL A 206 26.21 5.39 2.19
CA VAL A 206 25.00 5.33 1.40
C VAL A 206 24.25 4.05 1.71
N GLY A 207 22.96 4.13 2.06
CA GLY A 207 22.16 2.99 2.46
C GLY A 207 21.06 2.64 1.44
N PRO A 208 20.30 1.56 1.70
CA PRO A 208 19.25 1.10 0.79
C PRO A 208 18.13 2.12 0.58
N GLN A 209 17.81 2.92 1.61
CA GLN A 209 16.79 3.96 1.50
C GLN A 209 17.21 5.07 0.53
N ASP A 210 18.51 5.39 0.44
CA ASP A 210 19.02 6.39 -0.49
C ASP A 210 18.78 5.97 -1.95
N ILE A 211 19.07 4.71 -2.27
CA ILE A 211 18.81 4.15 -3.61
C ILE A 211 17.30 4.16 -3.91
N ALA A 212 16.51 3.69 -2.95
CA ALA A 212 15.05 3.64 -3.11
C ALA A 212 14.45 5.02 -3.35
N LEU A 213 14.84 6.02 -2.55
CA LEU A 213 14.34 7.40 -2.70
C LEU A 213 14.79 8.02 -4.03
N ALA A 214 16.02 7.75 -4.48
CA ALA A 214 16.48 8.19 -5.79
C ALA A 214 15.61 7.61 -6.93
N ILE A 215 15.25 6.32 -6.85
CA ILE A 215 14.35 5.69 -7.82
C ILE A 215 12.96 6.33 -7.76
N ILE A 216 12.36 6.44 -6.57
CA ILE A 216 11.00 6.96 -6.38
C ILE A 216 10.88 8.37 -6.93
N GLY A 217 11.83 9.26 -6.60
CA GLY A 217 11.85 10.63 -7.07
C GLY A 217 11.87 10.76 -8.58
N GLU A 218 12.56 9.86 -9.28
CA GLU A 218 12.69 9.91 -10.73
C GLU A 218 11.47 9.34 -11.47
N VAL A 219 10.81 8.30 -10.91
CA VAL A 219 9.80 7.53 -11.66
C VAL A 219 8.37 7.84 -11.29
N PHE A 220 8.10 8.37 -10.08
CA PHE A 220 6.75 8.46 -9.55
C PHE A 220 5.87 9.43 -10.33
N GLU A 221 6.29 10.68 -10.49
CA GLU A 221 5.48 11.72 -11.16
C GLU A 221 5.17 11.39 -12.63
N ARG A 222 6.12 10.73 -13.31
CA ARG A 222 5.96 10.28 -14.68
C ARG A 222 5.09 9.04 -14.83
N GLY A 223 4.76 8.36 -13.73
CA GLY A 223 4.08 7.06 -13.75
C GLY A 223 4.84 5.98 -14.51
N TYR A 224 6.16 6.08 -14.60
CA TYR A 224 7.00 5.28 -15.49
C TYR A 224 6.87 3.78 -15.29
N VAL A 225 6.72 3.34 -14.03
CA VAL A 225 6.56 1.94 -13.62
C VAL A 225 5.14 1.61 -13.13
N LYS A 226 4.19 2.54 -13.25
CA LYS A 226 2.82 2.37 -12.75
C LYS A 226 2.17 1.09 -13.30
N ASN A 227 1.69 0.22 -12.39
CA ASN A 227 1.09 -1.09 -12.70
C ASN A 227 1.98 -2.08 -13.47
N LYS A 228 3.28 -1.83 -13.56
CA LYS A 228 4.27 -2.73 -14.19
C LYS A 228 5.06 -3.49 -13.15
N VAL A 229 5.79 -4.51 -13.57
CA VAL A 229 6.76 -5.21 -12.71
C VAL A 229 8.13 -4.58 -12.89
N MET A 230 8.80 -4.27 -11.77
CA MET A 230 10.20 -3.83 -11.77
C MET A 230 11.10 -5.05 -11.64
N GLU A 231 11.97 -5.29 -12.63
CA GLU A 231 12.91 -6.41 -12.61
C GLU A 231 14.34 -5.92 -12.46
N PHE A 232 14.95 -6.22 -11.30
CA PHE A 232 16.30 -5.77 -10.94
C PHE A 232 17.35 -6.72 -11.47
N VAL A 233 18.20 -6.19 -12.33
CA VAL A 233 19.21 -6.93 -13.09
C VAL A 233 20.54 -6.16 -13.15
N GLY A 234 21.54 -6.72 -13.80
CA GLY A 234 22.85 -6.11 -13.98
C GLY A 234 23.87 -6.55 -12.93
N PRO A 235 25.15 -6.22 -13.15
CA PRO A 235 26.27 -6.68 -12.30
C PRO A 235 26.24 -6.05 -10.90
N GLY A 236 25.71 -4.84 -10.74
CA GLY A 236 25.63 -4.14 -9.45
C GLY A 236 24.77 -4.86 -8.40
N VAL A 237 23.84 -5.75 -8.83
CA VAL A 237 23.04 -6.56 -7.89
C VAL A 237 23.94 -7.35 -6.93
N SER A 238 24.99 -7.99 -7.44
CA SER A 238 25.91 -8.80 -6.62
C SER A 238 26.84 -7.99 -5.72
N ASN A 239 26.87 -6.67 -5.86
CA ASN A 239 27.66 -5.76 -5.03
C ASN A 239 26.88 -5.26 -3.80
N MET A 240 25.67 -5.74 -3.59
CA MET A 240 24.81 -5.43 -2.45
C MET A 240 24.50 -6.69 -1.65
N SER A 241 24.51 -6.59 -0.32
CA SER A 241 24.03 -7.67 0.55
C SER A 241 22.53 -7.90 0.33
N VAL A 242 22.02 -9.05 0.77
CA VAL A 242 20.59 -9.37 0.68
C VAL A 242 19.76 -8.38 1.52
N ASP A 243 20.22 -8.02 2.73
CA ASP A 243 19.56 -7.01 3.58
C ASP A 243 19.42 -5.67 2.85
N TYR A 244 20.45 -5.28 2.11
CA TYR A 244 20.45 -4.06 1.31
C TYR A 244 19.42 -4.11 0.18
N ARG A 245 19.40 -5.24 -0.58
CA ARG A 245 18.40 -5.45 -1.66
C ARG A 245 16.98 -5.45 -1.11
N ILE A 246 16.75 -6.06 0.04
CA ILE A 246 15.46 -6.08 0.76
C ILE A 246 15.00 -4.65 1.09
N GLY A 247 15.90 -3.80 1.56
CA GLY A 247 15.59 -2.41 1.87
C GLY A 247 15.18 -1.60 0.63
N VAL A 248 15.82 -1.82 -0.52
CA VAL A 248 15.40 -1.20 -1.80
C VAL A 248 14.08 -1.78 -2.28
N ASP A 249 13.95 -3.11 -2.25
CA ASP A 249 12.80 -3.84 -2.79
C ASP A 249 11.49 -3.44 -2.15
N VAL A 250 11.45 -3.32 -0.83
CA VAL A 250 10.23 -2.97 -0.08
C VAL A 250 9.71 -1.58 -0.43
N MET A 251 10.59 -0.66 -0.78
CA MET A 251 10.24 0.72 -1.15
C MET A 251 9.72 0.84 -2.59
N THR A 252 9.84 -0.19 -3.42
CA THR A 252 9.26 -0.18 -4.79
C THR A 252 7.76 0.03 -4.77
N THR A 253 7.08 -0.29 -3.68
CA THR A 253 5.65 0.00 -3.49
C THR A 253 5.33 1.48 -3.71
N GLU A 254 6.21 2.38 -3.30
CA GLU A 254 6.01 3.83 -3.39
C GLU A 254 6.20 4.38 -4.81
N THR A 255 6.58 3.54 -5.77
CA THR A 255 6.60 3.87 -7.21
C THR A 255 5.29 3.57 -7.93
N THR A 256 4.29 3.02 -7.23
CA THR A 256 3.02 2.50 -7.78
C THR A 256 3.18 1.30 -8.72
N CYS A 257 4.31 0.61 -8.72
CA CYS A 257 4.48 -0.63 -9.48
C CYS A 257 3.57 -1.75 -8.95
N LEU A 258 3.25 -2.72 -9.80
CA LEU A 258 2.46 -3.89 -9.43
C LEU A 258 3.24 -4.80 -8.48
N SER A 259 4.48 -5.10 -8.83
CA SER A 259 5.40 -5.96 -8.07
C SER A 259 6.84 -5.68 -8.44
N SER A 260 7.76 -6.35 -7.77
CA SER A 260 9.19 -6.35 -8.05
C SER A 260 9.77 -7.76 -8.00
N ILE A 261 10.82 -7.99 -8.77
CA ILE A 261 11.58 -9.23 -8.77
C ILE A 261 13.05 -8.94 -9.07
N TRP A 262 13.95 -9.70 -8.48
CA TRP A 262 15.39 -9.55 -8.65
C TRP A 262 15.98 -10.84 -9.22
N ARG A 263 17.06 -10.73 -9.99
CA ARG A 263 17.88 -11.87 -10.24
C ARG A 263 18.48 -12.39 -8.91
N THR A 264 18.60 -13.69 -8.77
CA THR A 264 19.18 -14.32 -7.57
C THR A 264 20.63 -14.75 -7.82
N ASP A 265 21.39 -14.87 -6.74
CA ASP A 265 22.79 -15.25 -6.75
C ASP A 265 23.19 -15.98 -5.46
N ASP A 266 24.49 -16.24 -5.28
CA ASP A 266 25.02 -16.94 -4.11
C ASP A 266 24.69 -16.24 -2.78
N ALA A 267 24.55 -14.91 -2.76
CA ALA A 267 24.15 -14.19 -1.55
C ALA A 267 22.70 -14.54 -1.13
N VAL A 268 21.79 -14.68 -2.10
CA VAL A 268 20.41 -15.14 -1.83
C VAL A 268 20.41 -16.60 -1.39
N LYS A 269 21.27 -17.44 -1.98
CA LYS A 269 21.43 -18.81 -1.55
C LYS A 269 21.92 -18.89 -0.10
N GLU A 270 22.94 -18.13 0.27
CA GLU A 270 23.44 -18.05 1.66
C GLU A 270 22.33 -17.56 2.62
N PHE A 271 21.51 -16.59 2.21
CA PHE A 271 20.36 -16.16 3.02
C PHE A 271 19.44 -17.33 3.36
N TYR A 272 19.04 -18.16 2.39
CA TYR A 272 18.23 -19.33 2.65
C TYR A 272 18.94 -20.38 3.50
N GLU A 273 20.24 -20.59 3.31
CA GLU A 273 21.06 -21.49 4.13
C GLU A 273 21.10 -21.04 5.61
N ILE A 274 21.32 -19.74 5.87
CA ILE A 274 21.29 -19.16 7.22
C ILE A 274 19.95 -19.41 7.93
N HIS A 275 18.85 -19.41 7.15
CA HIS A 275 17.51 -19.64 7.68
C HIS A 275 17.12 -21.14 7.71
N GLY A 276 18.02 -22.07 7.38
CA GLY A 276 17.73 -23.51 7.31
C GLY A 276 16.71 -23.88 6.23
N ARG A 277 16.71 -23.14 5.10
CA ARG A 277 15.73 -23.21 4.02
C ARG A 277 16.38 -23.32 2.64
N GLU A 278 17.45 -24.08 2.54
CA GLU A 278 18.26 -24.22 1.31
C GLU A 278 17.42 -24.67 0.11
N GLY A 279 16.38 -25.48 0.37
CA GLY A 279 15.47 -25.99 -0.66
C GLY A 279 14.55 -24.91 -1.26
N ASP A 280 14.46 -23.74 -0.65
CA ASP A 280 13.67 -22.60 -1.14
C ASP A 280 14.45 -21.70 -2.10
N TYR A 281 15.75 -21.90 -2.24
CA TYR A 281 16.55 -21.19 -3.22
C TYR A 281 16.26 -21.66 -4.65
N LYS A 282 16.12 -20.73 -5.57
CA LYS A 282 16.06 -20.98 -7.02
C LYS A 282 16.91 -19.93 -7.72
N GLU A 283 17.79 -20.37 -8.60
CA GLU A 283 18.50 -19.46 -9.47
C GLU A 283 17.54 -18.83 -10.48
N LEU A 284 17.47 -17.51 -10.48
CA LEU A 284 16.63 -16.71 -11.36
C LEU A 284 17.51 -15.69 -12.10
N ASN A 285 17.57 -15.82 -13.41
CA ASN A 285 18.26 -14.90 -14.29
C ASN A 285 17.39 -14.63 -15.53
N PRO A 286 17.46 -13.42 -16.12
CA PRO A 286 16.87 -13.21 -17.43
C PRO A 286 17.54 -14.14 -18.46
N ALA A 287 16.81 -14.45 -19.52
CA ALA A 287 17.36 -15.21 -20.65
C ALA A 287 18.53 -14.47 -21.32
N ALA A 288 19.29 -15.16 -22.19
CA ALA A 288 20.40 -14.55 -22.92
C ALA A 288 20.02 -13.28 -23.69
N VAL A 289 18.75 -13.18 -24.10
CA VAL A 289 18.15 -11.92 -24.60
C VAL A 289 16.80 -11.76 -23.92
N ALA A 290 16.64 -10.71 -23.14
CA ALA A 290 15.37 -10.33 -22.51
C ALA A 290 14.97 -8.93 -22.98
N TYR A 291 13.68 -8.71 -23.21
CA TYR A 291 13.13 -7.41 -23.60
C TYR A 291 12.34 -6.80 -22.46
N TYR A 292 12.59 -5.53 -22.20
CA TYR A 292 11.90 -4.72 -21.21
C TYR A 292 11.17 -3.55 -21.88
N ASP A 293 9.98 -3.21 -21.41
CA ASP A 293 9.18 -2.08 -21.92
C ASP A 293 9.76 -0.71 -21.58
N GLY A 294 10.76 -0.68 -20.74
CA GLY A 294 11.56 0.48 -20.34
C GLY A 294 12.73 0.00 -19.48
N MET A 295 13.68 0.89 -19.23
CA MET A 295 14.87 0.60 -18.43
C MET A 295 15.25 1.79 -17.56
N ILE A 296 15.56 1.50 -16.30
CA ILE A 296 16.15 2.43 -15.35
C ILE A 296 17.61 2.00 -15.16
N GLU A 297 18.54 2.78 -15.69
CA GLU A 297 19.97 2.50 -15.55
C GLU A 297 20.53 3.32 -14.38
N ILE A 298 21.16 2.63 -13.41
CA ILE A 298 21.66 3.22 -12.17
C ILE A 298 23.10 2.79 -11.97
N ASN A 299 24.00 3.77 -11.85
CA ASN A 299 25.33 3.55 -11.30
C ASN A 299 25.31 3.80 -9.79
N LEU A 300 25.48 2.74 -9.00
CA LEU A 300 25.43 2.79 -7.54
C LEU A 300 26.53 3.67 -6.94
N ASP A 301 27.69 3.83 -7.63
CA ASP A 301 28.76 4.71 -7.18
C ASP A 301 28.36 6.20 -7.15
N GLU A 302 27.31 6.57 -7.88
CA GLU A 302 26.85 7.97 -8.02
C GLU A 302 25.73 8.35 -7.04
N ILE A 303 25.14 7.37 -6.36
CA ILE A 303 24.06 7.64 -5.40
C ILE A 303 24.63 8.38 -4.19
N LYS A 304 23.93 9.42 -3.76
CA LYS A 304 24.24 10.24 -2.60
C LYS A 304 23.23 9.99 -1.49
N PRO A 305 23.51 10.34 -0.23
CA PRO A 305 22.50 10.35 0.83
C PRO A 305 21.30 11.20 0.46
N MET A 306 20.11 10.60 0.54
CA MET A 306 18.84 11.18 0.12
C MET A 306 17.94 11.53 1.31
N ILE A 307 17.02 12.43 1.09
CA ILE A 307 15.91 12.74 1.98
C ILE A 307 14.64 12.96 1.15
N ALA A 308 13.54 12.34 1.56
CA ALA A 308 12.22 12.67 1.00
C ALA A 308 11.49 13.59 1.97
N MET A 309 11.32 14.85 1.57
CA MET A 309 10.65 15.87 2.37
C MET A 309 9.12 15.64 2.41
N PRO A 310 8.40 16.20 3.39
CA PRO A 310 6.94 16.06 3.45
C PRO A 310 6.28 16.55 2.16
N PHE A 311 5.18 15.96 1.66
CA PHE A 311 4.33 14.93 2.29
C PHE A 311 4.18 13.70 1.40
N HIS A 312 5.18 13.39 0.60
CA HIS A 312 5.18 12.22 -0.27
C HIS A 312 6.60 11.65 -0.43
N PRO A 313 6.79 10.32 -0.55
CA PRO A 313 8.10 9.72 -0.75
C PRO A 313 8.82 10.17 -2.04
N SER A 314 8.10 10.74 -3.01
CA SER A 314 8.69 11.30 -4.25
C SER A 314 9.22 12.72 -4.12
N ASN A 315 8.96 13.42 -3.01
CA ASN A 315 9.51 14.76 -2.79
C ASN A 315 10.98 14.69 -2.33
N THR A 316 11.83 14.20 -3.22
CA THR A 316 13.21 13.79 -2.91
C THR A 316 14.25 14.82 -3.27
N TYR A 317 15.26 14.90 -2.42
CA TYR A 317 16.47 15.71 -2.61
C TYR A 317 17.67 14.90 -2.11
N THR A 318 18.85 15.16 -2.61
CA THR A 318 20.06 14.79 -1.84
C THR A 318 20.11 15.68 -0.60
N ILE A 319 20.70 15.19 0.49
CA ILE A 319 20.89 16.02 1.70
C ILE A 319 21.74 17.27 1.37
N GLU A 320 22.68 17.15 0.44
CA GLU A 320 23.48 18.26 -0.06
C GLU A 320 22.63 19.34 -0.75
N GLU A 321 21.71 18.94 -1.65
CA GLU A 321 20.77 19.85 -2.33
C GLU A 321 19.84 20.55 -1.34
N LEU A 322 19.31 19.78 -0.36
CA LEU A 322 18.47 20.35 0.70
C LEU A 322 19.24 21.42 1.48
N ASN A 323 20.47 21.14 1.92
CA ASN A 323 21.28 22.10 2.67
C ASN A 323 21.65 23.33 1.84
N ALA A 324 21.87 23.19 0.54
CA ALA A 324 22.19 24.30 -0.36
C ALA A 324 21.00 25.23 -0.64
N ASN A 325 19.76 24.69 -0.62
CA ASN A 325 18.53 25.40 -0.94
C ASN A 325 17.52 25.36 0.21
N LEU A 326 18.01 25.33 1.45
CA LEU A 326 17.23 24.98 2.64
C LEU A 326 15.93 25.78 2.77
N MET A 327 16.01 27.11 2.74
CA MET A 327 14.85 27.98 2.97
C MET A 327 13.78 27.84 1.89
N ASP A 328 14.19 27.68 0.63
CA ASP A 328 13.25 27.55 -0.50
C ASP A 328 12.52 26.19 -0.47
N ILE A 329 13.22 25.12 -0.11
CA ILE A 329 12.64 23.78 0.01
C ILE A 329 11.68 23.72 1.21
N LEU A 330 12.04 24.33 2.35
CA LEU A 330 11.14 24.40 3.51
C LEU A 330 9.89 25.25 3.21
N ASP A 331 10.04 26.32 2.46
CA ASP A 331 8.91 27.16 2.03
C ASP A 331 7.96 26.39 1.10
N ASP A 332 8.49 25.58 0.16
CA ASP A 332 7.68 24.67 -0.69
C ASP A 332 6.92 23.65 0.17
N CYS A 333 7.57 23.03 1.14
CA CYS A 333 6.91 22.09 2.06
C CYS A 333 5.79 22.75 2.88
N GLU A 334 5.98 23.98 3.36
CA GLU A 334 4.95 24.73 4.08
C GLU A 334 3.76 25.07 3.17
N LYS A 335 4.00 25.44 1.91
CA LYS A 335 2.94 25.67 0.91
C LYS A 335 2.16 24.39 0.58
N ARG A 336 2.86 23.26 0.45
CA ARG A 336 2.21 21.95 0.29
C ARG A 336 1.34 21.60 1.50
N ALA A 337 1.80 21.94 2.72
CA ALA A 337 1.02 21.77 3.94
C ALA A 337 -0.25 22.63 3.92
N GLU A 338 -0.16 23.89 3.52
CA GLU A 338 -1.31 24.78 3.42
C GLU A 338 -2.37 24.22 2.49
N VAL A 339 -1.97 23.70 1.34
CA VAL A 339 -2.88 23.02 0.38
C VAL A 339 -3.44 21.73 0.97
N SER A 340 -2.59 20.86 1.51
CA SER A 340 -3.02 19.55 2.03
C SER A 340 -3.98 19.64 3.21
N PHE A 341 -3.84 20.71 4.03
CA PHE A 341 -4.65 20.90 5.23
C PHE A 341 -5.74 21.98 5.07
N ASP A 342 -5.92 22.52 3.86
CA ASP A 342 -6.92 23.56 3.54
C ASP A 342 -6.86 24.75 4.53
N GLY A 343 -5.66 25.13 4.93
CA GLY A 343 -5.41 26.21 5.90
C GLY A 343 -5.86 25.91 7.34
N ALA A 344 -6.36 24.73 7.65
CA ALA A 344 -6.87 24.36 8.98
C ALA A 344 -5.79 24.35 10.07
N VAL A 345 -4.55 24.06 9.70
CA VAL A 345 -3.36 24.11 10.57
C VAL A 345 -2.18 24.69 9.80
N LYS A 346 -1.24 25.28 10.51
CA LYS A 346 -0.04 25.88 9.92
C LYS A 346 1.20 25.07 10.34
N LEU A 347 1.91 24.52 9.37
CA LEU A 347 3.23 23.95 9.55
C LEU A 347 4.28 25.07 9.46
N ASP A 348 5.23 25.09 10.39
CA ASP A 348 6.32 26.06 10.44
C ASP A 348 7.68 25.34 10.50
N LEU A 349 8.14 24.86 9.35
CA LEU A 349 9.43 24.17 9.22
C LEU A 349 10.61 25.15 9.23
N LYS A 350 10.40 26.38 8.79
CA LYS A 350 11.46 27.42 8.79
C LYS A 350 11.91 27.76 10.21
N SER A 351 11.04 27.60 11.22
CA SER A 351 11.42 27.73 12.63
C SER A 351 12.41 26.66 13.13
N LYS A 352 12.55 25.57 12.38
CA LYS A 352 13.53 24.50 12.70
C LYS A 352 14.95 24.82 12.23
N VAL A 353 15.16 25.94 11.54
CA VAL A 353 16.50 26.35 11.11
C VAL A 353 17.21 27.05 12.27
N ARG A 354 18.29 26.42 12.77
CA ARG A 354 19.12 26.91 13.86
C ARG A 354 20.55 27.10 13.35
N ASN A 355 21.09 28.29 13.46
CA ASN A 355 22.44 28.60 12.97
C ASN A 355 22.69 28.23 11.49
N GLY A 356 21.67 28.42 10.64
CA GLY A 356 21.72 28.12 9.21
C GLY A 356 21.66 26.64 8.87
N ARG A 357 21.34 25.75 9.82
CA ARG A 357 21.20 24.31 9.66
C ARG A 357 19.82 23.84 10.09
N LEU A 358 19.29 22.85 9.40
CA LEU A 358 18.01 22.22 9.77
C LEU A 358 18.20 21.39 11.04
N TYR A 359 17.36 21.65 12.04
CA TYR A 359 17.26 20.88 13.27
C TYR A 359 16.07 19.93 13.18
N VAL A 360 16.27 18.72 13.66
CA VAL A 360 15.31 17.61 13.66
C VAL A 360 14.92 17.30 15.11
N ASP A 361 13.63 17.11 15.37
CA ASP A 361 13.14 16.84 16.73
C ASP A 361 13.18 15.33 17.05
N GLN A 362 13.03 14.44 16.04
CA GLN A 362 12.90 13.02 16.26
C GLN A 362 13.53 12.22 15.12
N GLY A 363 14.29 11.17 15.46
CA GLY A 363 14.74 10.13 14.56
C GLY A 363 14.09 8.78 14.86
N ILE A 364 13.70 8.05 13.83
CA ILE A 364 13.13 6.70 13.97
C ILE A 364 13.74 5.76 12.94
N ILE A 365 14.21 4.60 13.39
CA ILE A 365 14.66 3.48 12.55
C ILE A 365 13.70 2.33 12.81
N ALA A 366 12.79 2.01 11.87
CA ALA A 366 11.69 1.10 12.16
C ALA A 366 11.17 0.35 10.94
N GLY A 367 10.38 -0.68 11.22
CA GLY A 367 9.57 -1.40 10.24
C GLY A 367 10.37 -2.29 9.31
N CYS A 368 9.72 -2.68 8.23
CA CYS A 368 10.28 -3.61 7.25
C CYS A 368 11.38 -2.99 6.36
N ALA A 369 11.48 -1.66 6.31
CA ALA A 369 12.54 -0.96 5.59
C ALA A 369 13.74 -0.65 6.50
N GLY A 370 13.52 -0.05 7.68
CA GLY A 370 14.59 0.42 8.56
C GLY A 370 15.09 -0.61 9.58
N GLY A 371 14.21 -1.51 10.04
CA GLY A 371 14.51 -2.43 11.15
C GLY A 371 15.38 -3.65 10.82
N GLY A 372 16.01 -3.69 9.64
CA GLY A 372 16.92 -4.75 9.23
C GLY A 372 18.20 -4.80 10.05
N PHE A 373 18.85 -5.98 10.08
CA PHE A 373 20.03 -6.22 10.89
C PHE A 373 21.18 -5.29 10.54
N GLU A 374 21.55 -5.20 9.25
CA GLU A 374 22.67 -4.36 8.80
C GLU A 374 22.41 -2.87 9.03
N ASN A 375 21.18 -2.39 8.83
CA ASN A 375 20.82 -0.99 9.08
C ASN A 375 21.06 -0.59 10.53
N ILE A 376 20.68 -1.45 11.47
CA ILE A 376 20.82 -1.16 12.90
C ILE A 376 22.28 -1.32 13.35
N CYS A 377 23.02 -2.29 12.83
CA CYS A 377 24.46 -2.43 13.11
C CYS A 377 25.23 -1.21 12.63
N ASP A 378 25.00 -0.77 11.39
CA ASP A 378 25.67 0.42 10.84
C ASP A 378 25.31 1.70 11.62
N ALA A 379 24.02 1.84 12.05
CA ALA A 379 23.61 2.93 12.92
C ALA A 379 24.32 2.89 14.30
N ALA A 380 24.47 1.71 14.89
CA ALA A 380 25.20 1.54 16.14
C ALA A 380 26.69 1.87 16.00
N ASP A 381 27.33 1.49 14.89
CA ASP A 381 28.73 1.83 14.61
C ASP A 381 28.92 3.36 14.50
N ILE A 382 28.03 4.07 13.83
CA ILE A 382 28.05 5.54 13.73
C ILE A 382 27.88 6.19 15.11
N LEU A 383 27.02 5.64 15.95
CA LEU A 383 26.70 6.18 17.26
C LEU A 383 27.67 5.79 18.36
N LYS A 384 28.59 4.85 18.10
CA LYS A 384 29.53 4.33 19.10
C LYS A 384 30.38 5.44 19.72
N GLY A 385 30.24 5.62 21.03
CA GLY A 385 30.93 6.67 21.78
C GLY A 385 30.34 8.08 21.63
N ALA A 386 29.27 8.23 20.88
CA ALA A 386 28.54 9.48 20.77
C ALA A 386 27.42 9.59 21.84
N SER A 387 26.76 10.74 21.88
CA SER A 387 25.54 10.97 22.68
C SER A 387 24.55 11.76 21.83
N ILE A 388 23.28 11.37 21.87
CA ILE A 388 22.20 12.14 21.21
C ILE A 388 21.90 13.45 21.94
N GLY A 389 22.47 13.64 23.16
CA GLY A 389 22.29 14.83 24.00
C GLY A 389 21.04 14.74 24.91
N PRO A 390 20.95 15.62 25.92
CA PRO A 390 19.83 15.66 26.86
C PRO A 390 18.72 16.65 26.42
N ASP A 391 18.76 17.13 25.18
CA ASP A 391 17.89 18.17 24.66
C ASP A 391 16.66 17.57 23.93
N GLU A 392 16.04 18.30 23.04
CA GLU A 392 14.77 17.97 22.40
C GLU A 392 14.83 16.72 21.49
N PHE A 393 15.98 16.45 20.88
CA PHE A 393 16.12 15.34 19.94
C PHE A 393 15.94 13.97 20.60
N THR A 394 15.15 13.11 19.99
CA THR A 394 14.96 11.71 20.43
C THR A 394 15.25 10.72 19.31
N LEU A 395 15.72 9.52 19.66
CA LEU A 395 15.93 8.44 18.70
C LEU A 395 15.28 7.14 19.20
N SER A 396 14.39 6.57 18.38
CA SER A 396 13.79 5.24 18.62
C SER A 396 14.22 4.25 17.53
N VAL A 397 14.57 3.03 17.96
CA VAL A 397 15.02 1.94 17.07
C VAL A 397 14.17 0.70 17.30
N TYR A 398 13.62 0.15 16.22
CA TYR A 398 12.72 -1.01 16.23
C TYR A 398 13.29 -2.11 15.34
N PRO A 399 13.99 -3.12 15.87
CA PRO A 399 14.36 -4.31 15.09
C PRO A 399 13.14 -4.96 14.45
N ALA A 400 13.24 -5.40 13.20
CA ALA A 400 12.10 -5.91 12.46
C ALA A 400 11.59 -7.28 12.92
N SER A 401 12.40 -8.03 13.68
CA SER A 401 12.01 -9.33 14.27
C SER A 401 12.78 -9.61 15.55
N THR A 402 12.24 -10.52 16.37
CA THR A 402 12.93 -11.00 17.57
C THR A 402 14.24 -11.74 17.26
N PRO A 403 14.37 -12.57 16.19
CA PRO A 403 15.65 -13.10 15.78
C PRO A 403 16.71 -12.01 15.51
N ILE A 404 16.37 -10.97 14.77
CA ILE A 404 17.25 -9.80 14.54
C ILE A 404 17.59 -9.14 15.88
N TYR A 405 16.60 -8.87 16.73
CA TYR A 405 16.82 -8.22 18.01
C TYR A 405 17.78 -9.02 18.89
N MET A 406 17.63 -10.34 18.92
CA MET A 406 18.52 -11.20 19.70
C MET A 406 19.97 -11.15 19.20
N GLU A 407 20.18 -11.14 17.88
CA GLU A 407 21.54 -11.01 17.33
C GLU A 407 22.15 -9.63 17.60
N LEU A 408 21.35 -8.57 17.59
CA LEU A 408 21.78 -7.22 17.97
C LEU A 408 22.13 -7.11 19.47
N VAL A 409 21.46 -7.88 20.33
CA VAL A 409 21.84 -8.01 21.75
C VAL A 409 23.17 -8.76 21.89
N LYS A 410 23.32 -9.89 21.19
CA LYS A 410 24.51 -10.73 21.28
C LYS A 410 25.79 -10.03 20.75
N ASN A 411 25.67 -9.23 19.68
CA ASN A 411 26.81 -8.50 19.11
C ASN A 411 27.11 -7.16 19.79
N GLY A 412 26.27 -6.73 20.75
CA GLY A 412 26.44 -5.52 21.53
C GLY A 412 25.86 -4.25 20.90
N ALA A 413 25.27 -4.30 19.70
CA ALA A 413 24.68 -3.12 19.04
C ALA A 413 23.57 -2.47 19.87
N VAL A 414 22.74 -3.27 20.54
CA VAL A 414 21.68 -2.77 21.46
C VAL A 414 22.31 -1.99 22.62
N ALA A 415 23.35 -2.52 23.25
CA ALA A 415 24.03 -1.84 24.36
C ALA A 415 24.62 -0.50 23.88
N THR A 416 25.32 -0.50 22.73
CA THR A 416 25.85 0.73 22.11
C THR A 416 24.76 1.79 21.89
N LEU A 417 23.63 1.42 21.31
CA LEU A 417 22.51 2.33 21.08
C LEU A 417 21.94 2.90 22.39
N MET A 418 21.75 2.06 23.41
CA MET A 418 21.25 2.49 24.71
C MET A 418 22.22 3.43 25.45
N GLU A 419 23.52 3.18 25.36
CA GLU A 419 24.57 4.04 25.94
C GLU A 419 24.55 5.44 25.33
N THR A 420 24.15 5.59 24.05
CA THR A 420 24.02 6.90 23.39
C THR A 420 22.77 7.68 23.77
N GLY A 421 21.80 7.05 24.44
CA GLY A 421 20.51 7.60 24.79
C GLY A 421 19.37 7.21 23.85
N ALA A 422 19.61 6.35 22.86
CA ALA A 422 18.55 5.82 21.98
C ALA A 422 17.63 4.83 22.74
N ILE A 423 16.35 4.79 22.34
CA ILE A 423 15.37 3.86 22.88
C ILE A 423 15.22 2.68 21.92
N VAL A 424 15.58 1.47 22.37
CA VAL A 424 15.41 0.25 21.57
C VAL A 424 14.13 -0.45 21.99
N LYS A 425 13.27 -0.74 21.01
CA LYS A 425 11.95 -1.35 21.21
C LYS A 425 11.85 -2.66 20.44
N THR A 426 10.75 -3.39 20.63
CA THR A 426 10.46 -4.65 19.94
C THR A 426 9.84 -4.43 18.55
N ALA A 427 9.72 -5.49 17.76
CA ALA A 427 9.12 -5.44 16.42
C ALA A 427 7.68 -4.88 16.45
N PHE A 428 7.47 -3.78 15.77
CA PHE A 428 6.20 -3.07 15.74
C PHE A 428 6.11 -2.12 14.54
N CYS A 429 5.01 -2.14 13.80
CA CYS A 429 4.80 -1.28 12.64
C CYS A 429 4.22 0.10 12.99
N GLY A 430 3.81 0.34 14.23
CA GLY A 430 3.14 1.57 14.67
C GLY A 430 3.76 2.88 14.21
N PRO A 431 5.09 3.06 14.33
CA PRO A 431 5.74 4.30 13.88
C PRO A 431 5.59 4.57 12.39
N CYS A 432 5.38 3.53 11.56
CA CYS A 432 5.24 3.71 10.11
C CYS A 432 3.88 4.29 9.69
N PHE A 433 2.87 4.29 10.58
CA PHE A 433 1.51 4.74 10.25
C PHE A 433 0.82 5.57 11.35
N GLY A 434 1.57 6.12 12.30
CA GLY A 434 1.07 7.05 13.32
C GLY A 434 0.39 6.41 14.52
N ALA A 435 0.66 5.13 14.82
CA ALA A 435 0.18 4.44 16.01
C ALA A 435 1.25 4.30 17.10
N GLY A 436 2.42 4.91 16.96
CA GLY A 436 3.50 4.92 17.94
C GLY A 436 4.52 6.01 17.63
N ASP A 437 5.20 6.49 18.68
CA ASP A 437 6.21 7.57 18.59
C ASP A 437 5.69 8.84 17.87
N THR A 438 4.46 9.24 18.19
CA THR A 438 3.88 10.47 17.66
C THR A 438 4.66 11.66 18.20
N PRO A 439 5.21 12.54 17.34
CA PRO A 439 6.01 13.69 17.78
C PRO A 439 5.14 14.83 18.34
N ALA A 440 5.79 15.83 18.91
CA ALA A 440 5.12 17.03 19.40
C ALA A 440 4.51 17.86 18.23
N ASN A 441 3.63 18.80 18.57
CA ASN A 441 3.08 19.72 17.58
C ASN A 441 4.19 20.54 16.90
N ASN A 442 4.10 20.70 15.59
CA ASN A 442 5.10 21.34 14.74
C ASN A 442 6.49 20.65 14.75
N ALA A 443 6.59 19.42 15.23
CA ALA A 443 7.85 18.67 15.20
C ALA A 443 8.18 18.19 13.78
N PHE A 444 9.46 18.12 13.49
CA PHE A 444 10.02 17.53 12.28
C PHE A 444 10.72 16.22 12.63
N SER A 445 10.18 15.10 12.12
CA SER A 445 10.69 13.74 12.35
C SER A 445 11.38 13.20 11.10
N ILE A 446 12.55 12.58 11.25
CA ILE A 446 13.22 11.83 10.18
C ILE A 446 13.08 10.34 10.44
N ARG A 447 12.67 9.56 9.44
CA ARG A 447 12.36 8.14 9.62
C ARG A 447 12.96 7.28 8.51
N HIS A 448 13.62 6.20 8.89
CA HIS A 448 13.80 5.07 8.00
C HIS A 448 12.56 4.18 8.15
N SER A 449 11.54 4.54 7.44
CA SER A 449 10.25 3.86 7.30
C SER A 449 9.78 4.02 5.86
N THR A 450 8.52 3.73 5.56
CA THR A 450 8.10 3.62 4.16
C THR A 450 7.36 4.83 3.62
N ARG A 451 6.69 5.66 4.47
CA ARG A 451 5.82 6.75 4.03
C ARG A 451 5.89 7.98 4.93
N ASN A 452 5.68 9.13 4.30
CA ASN A 452 5.65 10.44 4.96
C ASN A 452 4.44 11.29 4.53
N PHE A 453 3.31 10.63 4.23
CA PHE A 453 2.04 11.28 3.88
C PHE A 453 1.57 12.24 4.98
N PRO A 454 0.67 13.21 4.67
CA PRO A 454 0.09 14.10 5.68
C PRO A 454 -0.47 13.33 6.88
N ASN A 455 -0.15 13.77 8.09
CA ASN A 455 -0.55 13.17 9.37
C ASN A 455 -0.13 11.71 9.59
N ARG A 456 0.82 11.20 8.78
CA ARG A 456 1.33 9.82 8.90
C ARG A 456 2.08 9.59 10.21
N GLU A 457 2.53 10.64 10.86
CA GLU A 457 3.16 10.61 12.18
C GLU A 457 2.16 10.53 13.35
N GLY A 458 0.85 10.75 13.11
CA GLY A 458 -0.22 10.62 14.09
C GLY A 458 -0.83 11.93 14.57
N SER A 459 -0.45 13.10 14.05
CA SER A 459 -1.09 14.39 14.37
C SER A 459 -2.55 14.42 13.90
N LYS A 460 -3.39 15.21 14.58
CA LYS A 460 -4.83 15.33 14.34
C LYS A 460 -5.21 16.77 14.01
N VAL A 461 -5.43 17.04 12.74
CA VAL A 461 -5.78 18.41 12.24
C VAL A 461 -7.01 18.96 12.95
N GLN A 462 -8.04 18.14 13.19
CA GLN A 462 -9.28 18.55 13.89
C GLN A 462 -9.03 19.01 15.34
N LYS A 463 -7.87 18.67 15.91
CA LYS A 463 -7.42 19.13 17.23
C LYS A 463 -6.38 20.25 17.15
N GLY A 464 -6.19 20.86 15.99
CA GLY A 464 -5.18 21.89 15.76
C GLY A 464 -3.75 21.38 15.77
N GLN A 465 -3.55 20.07 15.55
CA GLN A 465 -2.22 19.45 15.56
C GLN A 465 -1.67 19.31 14.14
N VAL A 466 -0.38 19.56 13.99
CA VAL A 466 0.38 19.30 12.78
C VAL A 466 1.80 18.91 13.15
N ALA A 467 2.35 17.94 12.46
CA ALA A 467 3.76 17.57 12.48
C ALA A 467 4.13 17.05 11.09
N SER A 468 5.39 16.75 10.86
CA SER A 468 5.84 16.32 9.55
C SER A 468 6.92 15.24 9.64
N VAL A 469 6.97 14.41 8.62
CA VAL A 469 7.95 13.33 8.48
C VAL A 469 8.73 13.53 7.19
N ALA A 470 10.04 13.38 7.27
CA ALA A 470 10.89 13.12 6.12
C ALA A 470 11.42 11.68 6.18
N LEU A 471 11.60 11.05 5.01
CA LEU A 471 12.21 9.72 4.94
C LEU A 471 13.71 9.84 4.70
N MET A 472 14.48 9.05 5.42
CA MET A 472 15.93 9.09 5.36
C MET A 472 16.53 7.72 5.70
N ASP A 473 17.72 7.41 5.23
CA ASP A 473 18.40 6.15 5.57
C ASP A 473 18.85 6.13 7.05
N ALA A 474 18.86 4.95 7.65
CA ALA A 474 19.23 4.72 9.04
C ALA A 474 20.63 5.26 9.39
N ARG A 475 21.57 5.20 8.44
CA ARG A 475 22.92 5.70 8.62
C ARG A 475 22.94 7.22 8.75
N SER A 476 22.20 7.93 7.91
CA SER A 476 22.09 9.40 8.00
C SER A 476 21.23 9.82 9.19
N ILE A 477 20.25 9.04 9.62
CA ILE A 477 19.54 9.25 10.90
C ILE A 477 20.51 9.14 12.07
N ALA A 478 21.36 8.11 12.10
CA ALA A 478 22.37 7.95 13.14
C ALA A 478 23.42 9.06 13.14
N ALA A 479 23.86 9.53 11.96
CA ALA A 479 24.74 10.69 11.83
C ALA A 479 24.10 11.98 12.37
N THR A 480 22.82 12.20 12.08
CA THR A 480 22.02 13.31 12.62
C THR A 480 21.89 13.22 14.14
N ALA A 481 21.66 12.01 14.67
CA ALA A 481 21.57 11.74 16.11
C ALA A 481 22.94 12.00 16.81
N ALA A 482 24.05 11.53 16.24
CA ALA A 482 25.40 11.81 16.75
C ALA A 482 25.69 13.33 16.78
N ASN A 483 25.10 14.08 15.85
CA ASN A 483 25.16 15.53 15.78
C ASN A 483 23.99 16.23 16.53
N LYS A 484 23.39 15.52 17.49
CA LYS A 484 22.38 16.06 18.44
C LYS A 484 21.17 16.71 17.74
N GLY A 485 20.68 16.09 16.66
CA GLY A 485 19.51 16.55 15.90
C GLY A 485 19.81 17.50 14.74
N TYR A 486 21.05 17.94 14.52
CA TYR A 486 21.37 18.69 13.31
C TYR A 486 21.51 17.78 12.10
N LEU A 487 20.72 17.99 11.07
CA LEU A 487 20.69 17.18 9.86
C LEU A 487 22.10 16.95 9.31
N THR A 488 22.49 15.70 9.15
CA THR A 488 23.83 15.30 8.76
C THR A 488 23.76 14.07 7.87
N ALA A 489 24.44 14.11 6.73
CA ALA A 489 24.59 12.94 5.86
C ALA A 489 25.59 11.94 6.46
N ALA A 490 25.35 10.65 6.32
CA ALA A 490 26.26 9.62 6.82
C ALA A 490 27.63 9.62 6.11
N THR A 491 27.70 10.17 4.90
CA THR A 491 28.96 10.37 4.17
C THR A 491 29.85 11.45 4.76
N ASP A 492 29.32 12.30 5.66
CA ASP A 492 30.08 13.36 6.35
C ASP A 492 30.71 12.85 7.65
N VAL A 493 30.49 11.59 8.00
CA VAL A 493 31.03 10.96 9.22
C VAL A 493 32.03 9.87 8.82
N ASP A 494 33.21 9.93 9.41
CA ASP A 494 34.23 8.88 9.20
C ASP A 494 34.04 7.75 10.20
N VAL A 495 33.49 6.62 9.73
CA VAL A 495 33.16 5.43 10.53
C VAL A 495 33.62 4.16 9.83
N ASP A 496 34.23 3.26 10.55
CA ASP A 496 34.50 1.90 10.09
C ASP A 496 33.33 0.99 10.51
N PHE A 497 32.58 0.50 9.51
CA PHE A 497 31.46 -0.41 9.75
C PHE A 497 31.96 -1.81 10.08
N SER A 498 31.52 -2.35 11.21
CA SER A 498 31.93 -3.66 11.74
C SER A 498 31.44 -4.84 10.92
N LYS A 499 30.34 -4.69 10.19
CA LYS A 499 29.71 -5.72 9.34
C LYS A 499 29.62 -7.10 10.00
N PRO A 500 29.01 -7.22 11.18
CA PRO A 500 28.87 -8.50 11.86
C PRO A 500 28.03 -9.47 11.03
N LYS A 501 28.37 -10.76 11.12
CA LYS A 501 27.60 -11.81 10.44
C LYS A 501 26.31 -12.07 11.18
N TYR A 502 25.19 -12.15 10.43
CA TYR A 502 23.89 -12.53 10.97
C TYR A 502 23.75 -14.04 11.18
N HIS A 503 23.14 -14.44 12.28
CA HIS A 503 22.78 -15.82 12.59
C HIS A 503 21.29 -15.89 12.92
N PHE A 504 20.56 -16.73 12.22
CA PHE A 504 19.13 -16.94 12.49
C PHE A 504 18.93 -18.09 13.49
N ASP A 505 18.22 -17.82 14.58
CA ASP A 505 17.82 -18.81 15.56
C ASP A 505 16.33 -19.16 15.40
N SER A 506 16.03 -20.25 14.73
CA SER A 506 14.67 -20.72 14.49
C SER A 506 13.90 -21.09 15.76
N ALA A 507 14.60 -21.41 16.86
CA ALA A 507 13.96 -21.75 18.15
C ALA A 507 13.14 -20.57 18.71
N ILE A 508 13.50 -19.33 18.38
CA ILE A 508 12.77 -18.13 18.80
C ILE A 508 11.32 -18.18 18.27
N TYR A 509 11.14 -18.52 17.00
CA TYR A 509 9.79 -18.67 16.44
C TYR A 509 9.13 -19.97 16.89
N ALA A 510 9.84 -21.08 16.95
CA ALA A 510 9.31 -22.36 17.40
C ALA A 510 8.67 -22.29 18.82
N ASN A 511 9.18 -21.41 19.68
CA ASN A 511 8.66 -21.21 21.03
C ASN A 511 7.37 -20.39 21.10
N ARG A 512 7.03 -19.63 20.07
CA ARG A 512 5.92 -18.65 20.16
C ARG A 512 4.95 -18.65 18.99
N VAL A 513 5.39 -18.97 17.78
CA VAL A 513 4.54 -18.99 16.59
C VAL A 513 3.73 -20.27 16.59
N PHE A 514 2.40 -20.15 16.48
CA PHE A 514 1.55 -21.30 16.25
C PHE A 514 1.52 -21.63 14.74
N ASP A 515 1.85 -22.85 14.42
CA ASP A 515 1.79 -23.37 13.03
C ASP A 515 0.99 -24.66 13.00
N SER A 516 -0.18 -24.61 12.38
CA SER A 516 -1.07 -25.77 12.20
C SER A 516 -0.53 -26.83 11.23
N LYS A 517 0.56 -26.54 10.50
CA LYS A 517 1.07 -27.36 9.40
C LYS A 517 0.01 -27.62 8.31
N GLY A 518 -0.92 -26.67 8.10
CA GLY A 518 -2.03 -26.80 7.15
C GLY A 518 -3.18 -27.70 7.60
N VAL A 519 -3.15 -28.16 8.85
CA VAL A 519 -4.20 -29.03 9.42
C VAL A 519 -5.28 -28.16 10.06
N ALA A 520 -6.49 -28.19 9.50
CA ALA A 520 -7.67 -27.52 10.07
C ALA A 520 -8.30 -28.36 11.18
N ASP A 521 -8.76 -27.73 12.25
CA ASP A 521 -9.51 -28.35 13.33
C ASP A 521 -10.90 -27.68 13.47
N PRO A 522 -11.94 -28.23 12.82
CA PRO A 522 -13.30 -27.68 12.90
C PRO A 522 -13.92 -27.66 14.30
N SER A 523 -13.35 -28.39 15.27
CA SER A 523 -13.86 -28.40 16.65
C SER A 523 -13.47 -27.14 17.45
N VAL A 524 -12.49 -26.38 16.99
CA VAL A 524 -12.06 -25.14 17.65
C VAL A 524 -13.13 -24.07 17.53
N GLU A 525 -13.60 -23.57 18.67
CA GLU A 525 -14.45 -22.40 18.74
C GLU A 525 -13.67 -21.11 18.42
N ILE A 526 -14.20 -20.27 17.52
CA ILE A 526 -13.63 -18.96 17.23
C ILE A 526 -13.99 -18.00 18.35
N GLN A 527 -12.99 -17.31 18.89
CA GLN A 527 -13.21 -16.30 19.92
C GLN A 527 -13.51 -14.93 19.27
N PHE A 528 -14.67 -14.37 19.60
CA PHE A 528 -15.10 -13.04 19.18
C PHE A 528 -15.02 -12.07 20.34
N GLY A 529 -14.30 -10.97 20.16
CA GLY A 529 -14.39 -9.84 21.10
C GLY A 529 -15.60 -8.96 20.79
N PRO A 530 -16.00 -8.11 21.75
CA PRO A 530 -17.18 -7.23 21.59
C PRO A 530 -17.06 -6.25 20.41
N ASN A 531 -15.84 -5.92 19.99
CA ASN A 531 -15.59 -5.02 18.85
C ASN A 531 -15.66 -5.74 17.49
N ILE A 532 -15.57 -7.05 17.43
CA ILE A 532 -15.62 -7.81 16.18
C ILE A 532 -17.08 -7.91 15.73
N LYS A 533 -17.41 -7.30 14.60
CA LYS A 533 -18.77 -7.25 14.05
C LYS A 533 -18.81 -7.86 12.66
N ASP A 534 -19.97 -8.42 12.33
CA ASP A 534 -20.27 -8.89 10.97
C ASP A 534 -20.47 -7.70 10.03
N TRP A 535 -20.30 -7.96 8.74
CA TRP A 535 -20.64 -7.00 7.70
C TRP A 535 -22.14 -6.76 7.67
N PRO A 536 -22.60 -5.50 7.47
CA PRO A 536 -24.02 -5.24 7.23
C PRO A 536 -24.46 -5.87 5.91
N ALA A 537 -25.75 -6.12 5.78
CA ALA A 537 -26.32 -6.56 4.51
C ALA A 537 -26.08 -5.51 3.41
N MET A 538 -25.73 -5.99 2.22
CA MET A 538 -25.45 -5.16 1.05
C MET A 538 -26.47 -5.48 -0.04
N SER A 539 -27.16 -4.46 -0.56
CA SER A 539 -28.14 -4.61 -1.62
C SER A 539 -27.50 -4.82 -2.98
N ALA A 540 -28.19 -5.55 -3.86
CA ALA A 540 -27.80 -5.67 -5.26
C ALA A 540 -27.93 -4.31 -5.99
N LEU A 541 -27.21 -4.13 -7.10
CA LEU A 541 -27.30 -2.93 -7.93
C LEU A 541 -28.75 -2.76 -8.43
N PRO A 542 -29.41 -1.63 -8.18
CA PRO A 542 -30.77 -1.39 -8.65
C PRO A 542 -30.81 -1.09 -10.15
N GLU A 543 -32.00 -1.12 -10.76
CA GLU A 543 -32.21 -0.77 -12.17
C GLU A 543 -31.79 0.66 -12.47
N ASN A 544 -32.20 1.59 -11.61
CA ASN A 544 -31.95 3.02 -11.71
C ASN A 544 -31.37 3.53 -10.37
N MET A 545 -30.63 4.62 -10.38
CA MET A 545 -29.97 5.11 -9.17
C MET A 545 -30.01 6.64 -9.06
N VAL A 546 -30.24 7.12 -7.85
CA VAL A 546 -30.05 8.52 -7.46
C VAL A 546 -28.88 8.61 -6.50
N LEU A 547 -27.84 9.34 -6.88
CA LEU A 547 -26.66 9.57 -6.07
C LEU A 547 -26.58 11.01 -5.60
N LYS A 548 -26.32 11.21 -4.31
CA LYS A 548 -25.93 12.51 -3.78
C LYS A 548 -24.42 12.64 -3.80
N VAL A 549 -23.88 13.70 -4.37
CA VAL A 549 -22.45 14.05 -4.26
C VAL A 549 -22.22 14.58 -2.85
N VAL A 550 -21.52 13.81 -2.01
CA VAL A 550 -21.39 14.12 -0.58
C VAL A 550 -19.99 14.63 -0.20
N SER A 551 -19.05 14.58 -1.13
CA SER A 551 -17.72 15.20 -1.02
C SER A 551 -17.13 15.47 -2.41
N GLU A 552 -16.40 16.56 -2.54
CA GLU A 552 -15.73 17.00 -3.76
C GLU A 552 -14.29 17.42 -3.42
N ILE A 553 -13.30 16.65 -3.91
CA ILE A 553 -11.89 16.78 -3.54
C ILE A 553 -11.07 17.12 -4.79
N HIS A 554 -10.42 18.27 -4.78
CA HIS A 554 -9.66 18.81 -5.91
C HIS A 554 -8.14 18.67 -5.76
N ASP A 555 -7.65 18.03 -4.69
CA ASP A 555 -6.22 17.76 -4.56
C ASP A 555 -5.74 16.88 -5.72
N PRO A 556 -4.52 17.12 -6.24
CA PRO A 556 -3.97 16.33 -7.36
C PRO A 556 -3.93 14.83 -7.09
N VAL A 557 -3.74 14.42 -5.85
CA VAL A 557 -3.80 13.03 -5.38
C VAL A 557 -4.49 13.00 -4.03
N THR A 558 -5.46 12.08 -3.86
CA THR A 558 -6.07 11.81 -2.56
C THR A 558 -5.58 10.47 -2.05
N THR A 559 -4.87 10.47 -0.93
CA THR A 559 -4.31 9.26 -0.33
C THR A 559 -5.39 8.43 0.38
N THR A 560 -5.11 7.15 0.57
CA THR A 560 -5.99 6.28 1.36
C THR A 560 -6.03 6.68 2.84
N ASP A 561 -5.00 7.36 3.36
CA ASP A 561 -5.00 7.89 4.73
C ASP A 561 -5.92 9.12 4.89
N GLU A 562 -6.20 9.85 3.82
CA GLU A 562 -7.23 10.89 3.79
C GLU A 562 -8.62 10.30 3.65
N LEU A 563 -8.78 9.22 2.88
CA LEU A 563 -10.04 8.51 2.74
C LEU A 563 -10.44 7.76 4.02
N ILE A 564 -9.47 7.14 4.71
CA ILE A 564 -9.63 6.48 6.00
C ILE A 564 -8.32 6.53 6.80
N PRO A 565 -8.24 7.26 7.91
CA PRO A 565 -7.02 7.42 8.69
C PRO A 565 -6.47 6.09 9.21
N SER A 566 -5.21 5.76 8.92
CA SER A 566 -4.63 4.44 9.25
C SER A 566 -4.35 4.26 10.75
N GLY A 567 -3.59 5.17 11.36
CA GLY A 567 -3.16 5.01 12.76
C GLY A 567 -4.29 5.19 13.76
N GLU A 568 -5.09 6.23 13.59
CA GLU A 568 -6.21 6.58 14.47
C GLU A 568 -7.30 5.52 14.52
N THR A 569 -7.48 4.76 13.43
CA THR A 569 -8.56 3.78 13.27
C THR A 569 -8.09 2.34 13.38
N SER A 570 -6.81 2.10 13.62
CA SER A 570 -6.23 0.75 13.59
C SER A 570 -6.95 -0.24 14.51
N SER A 571 -7.40 0.20 15.68
CA SER A 571 -8.13 -0.64 16.64
C SER A 571 -9.60 -0.89 16.28
N PHE A 572 -10.17 -0.20 15.28
CA PHE A 572 -11.57 -0.35 14.89
C PHE A 572 -11.76 -1.15 13.58
N ARG A 573 -10.69 -1.67 13.00
CA ARG A 573 -10.71 -2.38 11.71
C ARG A 573 -11.54 -3.67 11.72
N SER A 574 -11.82 -4.22 12.89
CA SER A 574 -12.69 -5.41 13.07
C SER A 574 -14.18 -5.07 13.17
N ASN A 575 -14.53 -3.79 13.11
CA ASN A 575 -15.90 -3.31 13.20
C ASN A 575 -16.22 -2.42 12.00
N PRO A 576 -16.82 -2.97 10.92
CA PRO A 576 -17.08 -2.20 9.70
C PRO A 576 -17.92 -0.95 9.93
N LEU A 577 -18.94 -1.03 10.80
CA LEU A 577 -19.81 0.10 11.14
C LEU A 577 -19.05 1.18 11.92
N GLY A 578 -18.31 0.76 12.96
CA GLY A 578 -17.51 1.67 13.78
C GLY A 578 -16.37 2.32 13.01
N LEU A 579 -15.72 1.56 12.13
CA LEU A 579 -14.65 2.08 11.28
C LEU A 579 -15.17 3.13 10.29
N ALA A 580 -16.33 2.90 9.69
CA ALA A 580 -16.90 3.80 8.70
C ALA A 580 -17.16 5.22 9.22
N GLU A 581 -17.34 5.40 10.55
CA GLU A 581 -17.50 6.71 11.19
C GLU A 581 -16.26 7.62 11.03
N PHE A 582 -15.11 7.06 10.67
CA PHE A 582 -13.87 7.80 10.43
C PHE A 582 -13.61 8.10 8.95
N ALA A 583 -14.49 7.67 8.05
CA ALA A 583 -14.30 7.91 6.61
C ALA A 583 -14.21 9.42 6.33
N LEU A 584 -13.15 9.83 5.59
CA LEU A 584 -12.83 11.22 5.26
C LEU A 584 -12.71 12.18 6.47
N SER A 585 -12.60 11.65 7.69
CA SER A 585 -12.62 12.47 8.91
C SER A 585 -11.52 13.56 8.96
N ARG A 586 -10.42 13.36 8.26
CA ARG A 586 -9.31 14.31 8.15
C ARG A 586 -9.46 15.28 6.99
N LYS A 587 -10.20 14.91 5.94
CA LYS A 587 -10.34 15.68 4.70
C LYS A 587 -11.66 16.41 4.61
N ASP A 588 -12.75 15.73 4.88
CA ASP A 588 -14.11 16.28 4.88
C ASP A 588 -14.89 15.72 6.07
N PRO A 589 -14.79 16.32 7.27
CA PRO A 589 -15.44 15.81 8.48
C PRO A 589 -16.97 15.73 8.39
N GLN A 590 -17.60 16.41 7.43
CA GLN A 590 -19.06 16.38 7.22
C GLN A 590 -19.51 15.22 6.34
N TYR A 591 -18.59 14.51 5.67
CA TYR A 591 -18.87 13.41 4.75
C TYR A 591 -19.78 12.35 5.36
N VAL A 592 -19.45 11.83 6.54
CA VAL A 592 -20.20 10.75 7.22
C VAL A 592 -21.66 11.15 7.46
N GLY A 593 -21.88 12.36 7.96
CA GLY A 593 -23.22 12.89 8.20
C GLY A 593 -24.05 12.97 6.92
N ARG A 594 -23.47 13.51 5.84
CA ARG A 594 -24.13 13.64 4.53
C ARG A 594 -24.44 12.28 3.89
N ALA A 595 -23.49 11.32 3.99
CA ALA A 595 -23.69 9.97 3.45
C ALA A 595 -24.79 9.21 4.20
N LYS A 596 -24.81 9.29 5.53
CA LYS A 596 -25.86 8.68 6.35
C LYS A 596 -27.23 9.28 6.09
N GLU A 597 -27.32 10.58 5.81
CA GLU A 597 -28.60 11.22 5.52
C GLU A 597 -29.25 10.62 4.26
N ILE A 598 -28.52 10.53 3.14
CA ILE A 598 -29.06 9.92 1.93
C ILE A 598 -29.26 8.40 2.07
N GLN A 599 -28.49 7.72 2.91
CA GLN A 599 -28.65 6.28 3.19
C GLN A 599 -30.03 5.97 3.79
N LYS A 600 -30.67 6.90 4.51
CA LYS A 600 -32.01 6.73 5.05
C LYS A 600 -33.04 6.47 3.94
N ALA A 601 -32.90 7.12 2.78
CA ALA A 601 -33.75 6.87 1.63
C ALA A 601 -33.62 5.45 1.09
N GLN A 602 -32.37 4.91 1.02
CA GLN A 602 -32.15 3.53 0.62
C GLN A 602 -32.78 2.53 1.61
N LYS A 603 -32.62 2.77 2.90
CA LYS A 603 -33.25 1.93 3.94
C LYS A 603 -34.79 1.96 3.85
N ALA A 604 -35.38 3.13 3.57
CA ALA A 604 -36.80 3.24 3.36
C ALA A 604 -37.28 2.38 2.17
N VAL A 605 -36.55 2.39 1.05
CA VAL A 605 -36.87 1.51 -0.10
C VAL A 605 -36.75 0.02 0.29
N GLU A 606 -35.74 -0.36 1.04
CA GLU A 606 -35.51 -1.76 1.49
C GLU A 606 -36.63 -2.22 2.45
N GLU A 607 -37.15 -1.32 3.27
CA GLU A 607 -38.26 -1.54 4.21
C GLU A 607 -39.62 -1.42 3.56
N GLY A 608 -39.70 -1.03 2.27
CA GLY A 608 -40.97 -0.83 1.53
C GLY A 608 -41.72 0.43 1.96
N THR A 609 -41.01 1.42 2.49
CA THR A 609 -41.54 2.73 2.89
C THR A 609 -41.15 3.85 1.90
N CYS A 610 -41.68 5.04 2.04
CA CYS A 610 -41.46 6.14 1.11
C CYS A 610 -40.09 6.81 1.34
N PRO A 611 -39.15 6.78 0.40
CA PRO A 611 -37.83 7.40 0.56
C PRO A 611 -37.90 8.93 0.69
N VAL A 612 -38.91 9.59 0.12
CA VAL A 612 -39.10 11.04 0.20
C VAL A 612 -39.57 11.48 1.59
N GLU A 613 -40.29 10.60 2.32
CA GLU A 613 -40.65 10.86 3.72
C GLU A 613 -39.44 10.68 4.65
N ALA A 614 -38.57 9.74 4.33
CA ALA A 614 -37.34 9.52 5.08
C ALA A 614 -36.32 10.64 4.88
N VAL A 615 -36.27 11.25 3.67
CA VAL A 615 -35.36 12.33 3.29
C VAL A 615 -36.12 13.38 2.47
N GLU A 616 -36.64 14.40 3.14
CA GLU A 616 -37.55 15.37 2.54
C GLU A 616 -36.93 16.19 1.40
N GLU A 617 -35.61 16.43 1.44
CA GLU A 617 -34.89 17.12 0.36
C GLU A 617 -34.92 16.37 -0.99
N LEU A 618 -35.29 15.09 -1.02
CA LEU A 618 -35.47 14.31 -2.24
C LEU A 618 -36.76 14.66 -2.97
N ARG A 619 -37.75 15.32 -2.34
CA ARG A 619 -39.06 15.63 -2.97
C ARG A 619 -38.90 16.37 -4.30
N PRO A 620 -38.26 17.55 -4.35
CA PRO A 620 -38.07 18.26 -5.63
C PRO A 620 -37.21 17.47 -6.63
N VAL A 621 -36.23 16.67 -6.15
CA VAL A 621 -35.37 15.82 -7.00
C VAL A 621 -36.23 14.75 -7.69
N MET A 622 -37.07 14.06 -6.94
CA MET A 622 -37.95 13.02 -7.48
C MET A 622 -39.02 13.57 -8.40
N ASP A 623 -39.54 14.75 -8.09
CA ASP A 623 -40.54 15.43 -8.96
C ASP A 623 -39.90 15.79 -10.32
N ALA A 624 -38.65 16.31 -10.31
CA ALA A 624 -37.95 16.60 -11.54
C ALA A 624 -37.64 15.32 -12.36
N ILE A 625 -37.21 14.24 -11.69
CA ILE A 625 -36.93 12.95 -12.35
C ILE A 625 -38.23 12.36 -12.94
N ARG A 626 -39.34 12.36 -12.20
CA ARG A 626 -40.65 11.88 -12.70
C ARG A 626 -41.14 12.66 -13.90
N ALA A 627 -40.93 13.99 -13.89
CA ALA A 627 -41.32 14.84 -15.00
C ALA A 627 -40.48 14.58 -16.25
N ALA A 628 -39.17 14.32 -16.08
CA ALA A 628 -38.26 14.06 -17.19
C ALA A 628 -38.37 12.63 -17.75
N PHE A 629 -38.71 11.62 -16.92
CA PHE A 629 -38.78 10.20 -17.25
C PHE A 629 -40.14 9.60 -16.84
N PRO A 630 -41.24 10.07 -17.42
CA PRO A 630 -42.62 9.61 -17.06
C PRO A 630 -42.81 8.12 -17.36
N GLU A 631 -42.07 7.56 -18.32
CA GLU A 631 -42.14 6.14 -18.70
C GLU A 631 -41.60 5.21 -17.61
N LYS A 632 -40.77 5.71 -16.71
CA LYS A 632 -40.21 4.90 -15.61
C LYS A 632 -41.17 4.68 -14.45
N THR A 633 -42.27 5.42 -14.38
CA THR A 633 -43.37 5.24 -13.43
C THR A 633 -42.96 5.11 -11.96
N PHE A 634 -42.01 5.94 -11.51
CA PHE A 634 -41.55 5.95 -10.10
C PHE A 634 -42.68 6.44 -9.18
N GLY A 635 -43.22 5.54 -8.36
CA GLY A 635 -44.24 5.84 -7.35
C GLY A 635 -43.67 6.50 -6.09
N GLU A 636 -44.54 6.75 -5.10
CA GLU A 636 -44.10 7.19 -3.77
C GLU A 636 -43.48 6.02 -2.98
N GLU A 637 -44.10 4.84 -3.03
CA GLU A 637 -43.56 3.58 -2.55
C GLU A 637 -42.85 2.90 -3.70
N MET A 638 -41.57 2.52 -3.46
CA MET A 638 -40.73 1.87 -4.47
C MET A 638 -40.43 0.43 -4.11
N LYS A 639 -40.50 -0.44 -5.10
CA LYS A 639 -40.06 -1.81 -4.92
C LYS A 639 -38.53 -1.83 -4.83
N PRO A 640 -37.97 -2.59 -3.88
CA PRO A 640 -36.52 -2.81 -3.84
C PRO A 640 -35.99 -3.26 -5.21
N GLY A 641 -34.88 -2.68 -5.64
CA GLY A 641 -34.25 -2.99 -6.92
C GLY A 641 -34.68 -2.10 -8.11
N THR A 642 -35.81 -1.38 -8.06
CA THR A 642 -36.26 -0.50 -9.16
C THR A 642 -35.49 0.82 -9.19
N LEU A 643 -35.42 1.51 -8.05
CA LEU A 643 -34.63 2.72 -7.86
C LEU A 643 -33.90 2.64 -6.54
N GLY A 644 -32.60 2.90 -6.57
CA GLY A 644 -31.74 2.95 -5.39
C GLY A 644 -31.27 4.37 -5.09
N PHE A 645 -30.96 4.61 -3.83
CA PHE A 645 -30.44 5.87 -3.33
C PHE A 645 -29.09 5.66 -2.66
N GLY A 646 -28.17 6.60 -2.82
CA GLY A 646 -26.89 6.52 -2.12
C GLY A 646 -26.00 7.71 -2.37
N SER A 647 -24.76 7.57 -1.94
CA SER A 647 -23.75 8.62 -2.03
C SER A 647 -22.68 8.31 -3.07
N THR A 648 -22.06 9.37 -3.56
CA THR A 648 -20.81 9.34 -4.34
C THR A 648 -19.89 10.44 -3.88
N ILE A 649 -18.59 10.27 -4.12
CA ILE A 649 -17.60 11.33 -4.00
C ILE A 649 -16.99 11.63 -5.36
N PHE A 650 -16.53 12.85 -5.54
CA PHE A 650 -15.58 13.20 -6.59
C PHE A 650 -14.19 13.41 -5.99
N ALA A 651 -13.18 12.88 -6.64
CA ALA A 651 -11.78 13.19 -6.34
C ALA A 651 -10.93 13.10 -7.61
N VAL A 652 -9.96 13.99 -7.78
CA VAL A 652 -9.11 14.05 -9.00
C VAL A 652 -8.40 12.71 -9.22
N LYS A 653 -7.65 12.24 -8.23
CA LYS A 653 -6.88 10.98 -8.32
C LYS A 653 -6.84 10.26 -6.97
N PRO A 654 -7.94 9.57 -6.59
CA PRO A 654 -8.02 8.90 -5.30
C PRO A 654 -7.32 7.55 -5.27
N GLY A 655 -6.89 7.14 -4.05
CA GLY A 655 -6.54 5.76 -3.73
C GLY A 655 -5.05 5.44 -3.72
N ASP A 656 -4.18 6.44 -3.59
CA ASP A 656 -2.77 6.19 -3.31
C ASP A 656 -2.57 5.85 -1.83
N GLY A 657 -1.86 4.77 -1.55
CA GLY A 657 -1.56 4.35 -0.17
C GLY A 657 -1.91 2.90 0.16
N SER A 658 -2.03 2.57 1.45
CA SER A 658 -2.14 1.19 1.96
C SER A 658 -3.57 0.75 2.32
N ALA A 659 -4.38 1.63 2.90
CA ALA A 659 -5.72 1.28 3.43
C ALA A 659 -6.81 1.26 2.33
N ARG A 660 -6.49 0.73 1.16
CA ARG A 660 -7.35 0.77 -0.05
C ARG A 660 -8.66 0.04 0.10
N GLU A 661 -8.63 -1.10 0.78
CA GLU A 661 -9.84 -1.89 1.05
C GLU A 661 -10.78 -1.11 1.97
N GLN A 662 -10.28 -0.60 3.10
CA GLN A 662 -11.09 0.14 4.06
C GLN A 662 -11.55 1.49 3.49
N ALA A 663 -10.74 2.12 2.62
CA ALA A 663 -11.14 3.33 1.91
C ALA A 663 -12.38 3.10 1.01
N ALA A 664 -12.56 1.91 0.45
CA ALA A 664 -13.73 1.52 -0.33
C ALA A 664 -14.87 0.99 0.57
N SER A 665 -14.59 0.02 1.45
CA SER A 665 -15.61 -0.64 2.27
C SER A 665 -16.33 0.33 3.23
N CYS A 666 -15.63 1.30 3.80
CA CYS A 666 -16.25 2.30 4.68
C CYS A 666 -17.26 3.17 3.94
N GLN A 667 -16.97 3.58 2.71
CA GLN A 667 -17.91 4.30 1.88
C GLN A 667 -19.14 3.43 1.57
N LYS A 668 -18.95 2.15 1.21
CA LYS A 668 -20.06 1.21 0.96
C LYS A 668 -20.93 1.02 2.19
N VAL A 669 -20.34 0.84 3.35
CA VAL A 669 -21.07 0.70 4.63
C VAL A 669 -21.93 1.93 4.93
N LEU A 670 -21.50 3.12 4.52
CA LEU A 670 -22.26 4.38 4.65
C LEU A 670 -23.25 4.64 3.49
N GLY A 671 -23.51 3.64 2.64
CA GLY A 671 -24.42 3.80 1.51
C GLY A 671 -23.79 4.39 0.25
N GLY A 672 -22.44 4.30 0.13
CA GLY A 672 -21.72 4.65 -1.10
C GLY A 672 -21.96 3.65 -2.22
N TRP A 673 -22.26 4.13 -3.44
CA TRP A 673 -22.49 3.30 -4.62
C TRP A 673 -21.49 3.56 -5.75
N ALA A 674 -20.80 4.69 -5.69
CA ALA A 674 -19.85 5.07 -6.72
C ALA A 674 -18.73 5.96 -6.16
N ASN A 675 -17.61 5.98 -6.87
CA ASN A 675 -16.68 7.10 -6.88
C ASN A 675 -16.64 7.68 -8.30
N ILE A 676 -16.45 8.98 -8.42
CA ILE A 676 -16.19 9.67 -9.69
C ILE A 676 -14.79 10.27 -9.61
N ALA A 677 -13.93 9.96 -10.56
CA ALA A 677 -12.55 10.43 -10.58
C ALA A 677 -12.11 10.86 -11.98
N ASN A 678 -11.10 11.72 -12.10
CA ASN A 678 -10.45 11.91 -13.39
C ASN A 678 -9.55 10.69 -13.69
N GLU A 679 -8.86 10.18 -12.69
CA GLU A 679 -8.04 8.98 -12.76
C GLU A 679 -7.99 8.29 -11.39
N TYR A 680 -7.86 6.97 -11.34
CA TYR A 680 -7.56 6.25 -10.11
C TYR A 680 -6.06 6.13 -9.91
N ALA A 681 -5.56 6.47 -8.72
CA ALA A 681 -4.14 6.46 -8.40
C ALA A 681 -3.51 5.07 -8.62
N THR A 682 -4.25 4.00 -8.27
CA THR A 682 -3.81 2.62 -8.46
C THR A 682 -4.95 1.74 -8.97
N LYS A 683 -4.61 0.71 -9.76
CA LYS A 683 -5.55 -0.37 -10.12
C LYS A 683 -6.18 -0.99 -8.86
N ARG A 684 -5.39 -1.12 -7.79
CA ARG A 684 -5.79 -1.76 -6.54
C ARG A 684 -6.93 -1.05 -5.83
N TYR A 685 -6.96 0.29 -5.78
CA TYR A 685 -8.09 1.01 -5.19
C TYR A 685 -9.36 0.83 -6.04
N ARG A 686 -9.23 0.92 -7.36
CA ARG A 686 -10.34 0.67 -8.29
C ARG A 686 -10.91 -0.74 -8.13
N SER A 687 -10.06 -1.77 -8.03
CA SER A 687 -10.49 -3.16 -7.78
C SER A 687 -11.22 -3.31 -6.45
N ASN A 688 -10.78 -2.61 -5.40
CA ASN A 688 -11.48 -2.64 -4.11
C ASN A 688 -12.87 -1.98 -4.17
N LEU A 689 -13.04 -0.89 -4.92
CA LEU A 689 -14.37 -0.33 -5.17
C LEU A 689 -15.28 -1.37 -5.81
N ILE A 690 -14.83 -2.04 -6.86
CA ILE A 690 -15.57 -3.09 -7.57
C ILE A 690 -15.92 -4.24 -6.62
N ASN A 691 -14.97 -4.74 -5.84
CA ASN A 691 -15.19 -5.83 -4.89
C ASN A 691 -16.23 -5.49 -3.80
N TRP A 692 -16.38 -4.22 -3.46
CA TRP A 692 -17.44 -3.73 -2.60
C TRP A 692 -18.70 -3.29 -3.37
N GLY A 693 -18.80 -3.63 -4.67
CA GLY A 693 -19.99 -3.35 -5.50
C GLY A 693 -20.18 -1.87 -5.78
N MET A 694 -19.12 -1.08 -5.75
CA MET A 694 -19.16 0.34 -6.07
C MET A 694 -18.70 0.59 -7.51
N LEU A 695 -19.39 1.50 -8.19
CA LEU A 695 -19.12 1.87 -9.58
C LEU A 695 -17.91 2.83 -9.65
N PRO A 696 -16.81 2.42 -10.31
CA PRO A 696 -15.60 3.25 -10.40
C PRO A 696 -15.63 4.15 -11.63
N PHE A 697 -16.47 5.19 -11.60
CA PHE A 697 -16.64 6.09 -12.71
C PHE A 697 -15.40 6.96 -12.97
N VAL A 698 -15.19 7.29 -14.25
CA VAL A 698 -14.19 8.28 -14.67
C VAL A 698 -14.89 9.39 -15.46
N ILE A 699 -14.39 10.62 -15.27
CA ILE A 699 -14.83 11.82 -16.00
C ILE A 699 -13.60 12.57 -16.51
N PRO A 700 -13.60 13.13 -17.74
CA PRO A 700 -12.47 13.91 -18.24
C PRO A 700 -12.11 15.08 -17.31
N GLU A 701 -10.85 15.47 -17.30
CA GLU A 701 -10.41 16.69 -16.63
C GLU A 701 -11.11 17.92 -17.20
N GLY A 702 -11.42 18.88 -16.35
CA GLY A 702 -12.09 20.12 -16.70
C GLY A 702 -13.17 20.53 -15.71
N ALA A 703 -14.06 21.42 -16.14
CA ALA A 703 -15.18 21.85 -15.32
C ALA A 703 -16.19 20.72 -15.10
N LEU A 704 -16.48 20.40 -13.84
CA LEU A 704 -17.46 19.38 -13.48
C LEU A 704 -18.88 19.83 -13.83
N PRO A 705 -19.74 18.93 -14.34
CA PRO A 705 -21.16 19.24 -14.60
C PRO A 705 -22.00 19.34 -13.31
N PHE A 706 -21.45 18.91 -12.19
CA PHE A 706 -22.05 18.90 -10.85
C PHE A 706 -21.13 19.57 -9.83
N GLN A 707 -21.65 19.79 -8.65
CA GLN A 707 -20.91 20.27 -7.46
C GLN A 707 -21.31 19.47 -6.22
N ASN A 708 -20.58 19.69 -5.13
CA ASN A 708 -20.91 19.07 -3.85
C ASN A 708 -22.38 19.34 -3.47
N LEU A 709 -23.06 18.32 -2.94
CA LEU A 709 -24.48 18.26 -2.58
C LEU A 709 -25.47 18.16 -3.74
N ASP A 710 -25.03 18.18 -4.98
CA ASP A 710 -25.92 17.89 -6.11
C ASP A 710 -26.40 16.44 -6.13
N TYR A 711 -27.56 16.24 -6.74
CA TYR A 711 -28.09 14.92 -7.02
C TYR A 711 -27.87 14.53 -8.48
N LEU A 712 -27.42 13.29 -8.66
CA LEU A 712 -27.18 12.68 -9.96
C LEU A 712 -28.18 11.55 -10.18
N PHE A 713 -28.86 11.54 -11.33
CA PHE A 713 -29.71 10.44 -11.73
C PHE A 713 -29.05 9.60 -12.80
N LEU A 714 -28.97 8.29 -12.58
CA LEU A 714 -28.38 7.28 -13.47
C LEU A 714 -29.48 6.31 -13.90
N PRO A 715 -30.17 6.57 -15.03
CA PRO A 715 -31.18 5.64 -15.54
C PRO A 715 -30.52 4.37 -16.09
N ASP A 716 -31.22 3.24 -15.96
CA ASP A 716 -30.85 1.95 -16.54
C ASP A 716 -29.40 1.49 -16.23
N ILE A 717 -28.85 1.92 -15.08
CA ILE A 717 -27.45 1.64 -14.70
C ILE A 717 -27.18 0.13 -14.61
N ARG A 718 -28.14 -0.65 -14.11
CA ARG A 718 -27.99 -2.10 -14.05
C ARG A 718 -27.83 -2.69 -15.44
N LYS A 719 -28.70 -2.30 -16.38
CA LYS A 719 -28.63 -2.72 -17.77
C LYS A 719 -27.33 -2.31 -18.45
N ALA A 720 -26.82 -1.09 -18.18
CA ALA A 720 -25.56 -0.63 -18.71
C ALA A 720 -24.38 -1.52 -18.27
N VAL A 721 -24.38 -1.98 -17.02
CA VAL A 721 -23.37 -2.91 -16.50
C VAL A 721 -23.54 -4.30 -17.14
N GLU A 722 -24.77 -4.82 -17.26
CA GLU A 722 -25.07 -6.11 -17.89
C GLU A 722 -24.68 -6.13 -19.39
N GLU A 723 -24.93 -5.06 -20.12
CA GLU A 723 -24.61 -4.91 -21.54
C GLU A 723 -23.15 -4.52 -21.81
N LYS A 724 -22.32 -4.40 -20.78
CA LYS A 724 -20.87 -4.09 -20.89
C LYS A 724 -20.62 -2.71 -21.52
N GLN A 725 -21.48 -1.73 -21.27
CA GLN A 725 -21.28 -0.38 -21.76
C GLN A 725 -20.03 0.24 -21.10
N SER A 726 -19.18 0.86 -21.89
CA SER A 726 -17.98 1.55 -21.42
C SER A 726 -18.23 2.99 -20.95
N GLU A 727 -19.35 3.57 -21.40
CA GLU A 727 -19.79 4.93 -21.08
C GLU A 727 -21.29 4.89 -20.76
N ILE A 728 -21.71 5.65 -19.75
CA ILE A 728 -23.12 5.79 -19.37
C ILE A 728 -23.54 7.25 -19.44
N ILE A 729 -24.83 7.45 -19.68
CA ILE A 729 -25.48 8.77 -19.57
C ILE A 729 -25.98 8.94 -18.16
N ALA A 730 -25.61 10.06 -17.53
CA ALA A 730 -26.07 10.50 -16.23
C ALA A 730 -26.68 11.91 -16.33
N TYR A 731 -27.47 12.29 -15.35
CA TYR A 731 -28.13 13.60 -15.30
C TYR A 731 -27.86 14.26 -13.95
N VAL A 732 -27.41 15.52 -13.94
CA VAL A 732 -27.40 16.33 -12.72
C VAL A 732 -28.75 17.03 -12.60
N VAL A 733 -29.40 16.93 -11.42
CA VAL A 733 -30.68 17.56 -11.13
C VAL A 733 -30.44 18.98 -10.61
N LYS A 734 -30.90 19.97 -11.35
CA LYS A 734 -30.79 21.41 -11.01
C LYS A 734 -32.19 22.02 -10.93
N GLY A 735 -32.71 22.09 -9.72
CA GLY A 735 -34.12 22.51 -9.52
C GLY A 735 -35.09 21.55 -10.21
N SER A 736 -35.84 22.03 -11.21
CA SER A 736 -36.78 21.22 -12.02
C SER A 736 -36.17 20.67 -13.31
N GLU A 737 -34.92 20.95 -13.60
CA GLU A 737 -34.23 20.57 -14.84
C GLU A 737 -33.22 19.47 -14.61
N LEU A 738 -33.11 18.57 -15.58
CA LEU A 738 -32.03 17.55 -15.62
C LEU A 738 -31.06 17.90 -16.75
N LYS A 739 -29.81 18.04 -16.41
CA LYS A 739 -28.71 18.31 -17.36
C LYS A 739 -27.89 17.05 -17.60
N GLU A 740 -27.87 16.60 -18.85
CA GLU A 740 -27.17 15.40 -19.28
C GLU A 740 -25.65 15.57 -19.23
N PHE A 741 -24.94 14.52 -18.83
CA PHE A 741 -23.48 14.38 -18.95
C PHE A 741 -23.11 12.89 -19.02
N LYS A 742 -21.84 12.61 -19.27
CA LYS A 742 -21.34 11.25 -19.48
C LYS A 742 -20.33 10.84 -18.42
N LEU A 743 -20.38 9.56 -18.03
CA LEU A 743 -19.45 8.92 -17.11
C LEU A 743 -18.88 7.66 -17.77
N GLY A 744 -17.55 7.50 -17.74
CA GLY A 744 -16.88 6.28 -18.17
C GLY A 744 -16.88 5.21 -17.08
N LEU A 745 -17.12 3.95 -17.43
CA LEU A 745 -17.00 2.79 -16.52
C LEU A 745 -15.64 2.11 -16.59
N GLY A 746 -14.90 2.31 -17.68
CA GLY A 746 -13.65 1.61 -17.94
C GLY A 746 -13.83 0.12 -18.21
N ALA A 747 -12.74 -0.58 -18.49
CA ALA A 747 -12.76 -2.01 -18.72
C ALA A 747 -12.95 -2.78 -17.40
N MET A 748 -13.83 -3.77 -17.41
CA MET A 748 -14.09 -4.71 -16.31
C MET A 748 -14.19 -6.13 -16.83
N THR A 749 -13.76 -7.11 -16.03
CA THR A 749 -13.99 -8.53 -16.31
C THR A 749 -15.46 -8.90 -16.10
N ASP A 750 -15.87 -10.06 -16.56
CA ASP A 750 -17.25 -10.53 -16.34
C ASP A 750 -17.52 -10.78 -14.86
N ASP A 751 -16.56 -11.32 -14.12
CA ASP A 751 -16.67 -11.50 -12.66
C ASP A 751 -16.78 -10.16 -11.92
N GLU A 752 -16.00 -9.15 -12.31
CA GLU A 752 -16.10 -7.80 -11.72
C GLU A 752 -17.48 -7.18 -11.93
N ARG A 753 -18.10 -7.40 -13.11
CA ARG A 753 -19.47 -6.95 -13.39
C ARG A 753 -20.49 -7.66 -12.52
N GLU A 754 -20.39 -8.99 -12.41
CA GLU A 754 -21.29 -9.79 -11.58
C GLU A 754 -21.18 -9.40 -10.09
N ILE A 755 -19.99 -9.08 -9.59
CA ILE A 755 -19.80 -8.57 -8.22
C ILE A 755 -20.56 -7.26 -8.02
N ILE A 756 -20.45 -6.32 -8.96
CA ILE A 756 -21.21 -5.05 -8.92
C ILE A 756 -22.72 -5.32 -8.97
N LEU A 757 -23.19 -6.16 -9.89
CA LEU A 757 -24.61 -6.49 -10.05
C LEU A 757 -25.20 -7.13 -8.79
N LYS A 758 -24.44 -7.99 -8.10
CA LYS A 758 -24.85 -8.62 -6.84
C LYS A 758 -24.65 -7.73 -5.60
N GLY A 759 -24.00 -6.57 -5.76
CA GLY A 759 -23.83 -5.55 -4.71
C GLY A 759 -22.54 -5.63 -3.91
N CYS A 760 -21.88 -6.77 -3.86
CA CYS A 760 -20.53 -6.95 -3.32
C CYS A 760 -20.02 -8.38 -3.51
N LEU A 761 -18.71 -8.57 -3.23
CA LEU A 761 -18.04 -9.87 -3.31
C LEU A 761 -18.71 -10.93 -2.41
N ILE A 762 -19.17 -10.57 -1.23
CA ILE A 762 -19.84 -11.50 -0.28
C ILE A 762 -21.08 -12.10 -0.94
N ASN A 763 -21.93 -11.26 -1.51
CA ASN A 763 -23.15 -11.69 -2.19
C ASN A 763 -22.84 -12.53 -3.43
N TYR A 764 -21.80 -12.16 -4.18
CA TYR A 764 -21.36 -12.89 -5.37
C TYR A 764 -21.00 -14.35 -5.06
N TYR A 765 -20.29 -14.60 -3.96
CA TYR A 765 -19.89 -15.95 -3.57
C TYR A 765 -20.94 -16.74 -2.77
N ARG A 766 -21.91 -16.05 -2.17
CA ARG A 766 -23.06 -16.73 -1.55
C ARG A 766 -24.01 -17.39 -2.57
N GLY A 767 -24.00 -16.92 -3.80
CA GLY A 767 -24.92 -17.32 -4.87
C GLY A 767 -26.05 -16.33 -5.00
#